data_f9f347d0f8392c4ec474d36e4723cabc
#
_entry.id   f9f347d0f8392c4ec474d36e4723cabc
#
_cell.length_a   1.000
_cell.length_b   1.000
_cell.length_c   1.000
_cell.angle_alpha   90.00
_cell.angle_beta   90.00
_cell.angle_gamma   90.00
#
_symmetry.space_group_name_H-M   'P 1'
#
loop_
_entity.id
_entity.type
_entity.pdbx_description
1 polymer ?
#
loop_
_entity_poly.entity_id
_entity_poly.type
_entity_poly.pdbx_seq_one_letter_code
_entity_poly.pdbx_strand_id
1 'polypeptide(L)'
;MPRHLGILRRPAIIGLGLLLTAFTAWAAADWYRTVPDDALQHAHYVGRESCIACHQTEYELWKGSDHDRAMELATDETVLGDFNDAEFTRFDEKTKFFRDGKKFMVNAEGPDSEYHDYEIKYTFGIRPLQQYMVEFPDGRVQVLRVSWDVDKKEWFYVAPTDASQERIEAGDPLHWTGLAQNWNTMCAECHSTDYHKNYDLATNTYKSDFFEIDVSCEACHGPGSLHVELANRRGLFWDRNVHYGLTNVMKGAPNSRQVETCAPCHARRSIIHPDYRPGDSFLDAFQPMLLDAGLYHDDGQILDEVYEYGSFTQSKMYHKGVRCSDCHDPHSLKLKYEGNRLCAQCHEPGKYDGAGHNHHPGAAPGSPETQCVTCHMPHTTYMEIDERRDHGIRVPRPDLTVKYGTPNVCNRCHSKPHESAQWAADRIVEWYGPKRPDDPHYAEAFALARRGEPAGFALLEEAIERPENSEIVRATAVELLQHYPTAESAKLRRDALSDPSALVRASAVRSFAVDAANKDDLVTKLLKDIGPKLDDRSRAVRMAAANRIVADVASLEGSQFRSAFDEAIEDYRDGHMINLDRAPSNQSLGALAMSLGEPEAAVTSMRDAIRVEPYLSRVRSQLAQYLESLAADPAQAAIAAKMGATPEEINKLREEELELLKRDEKLLPTDASVRYMRGFLLVKLGKLDEAREAFIKACKLAPNEYTYWEWLASICVDQKRWEQAALAIQRMSQLQPQDETWKRLLFQVKQGVEAEGGTLSLQRPPAETSETPDGGEAPAEKPTESSPAMPVEDPTSQAADASPEQPADPTPPAE
;
A
#
# COMPACT_ATOMS: atom_id res chain seq x y z
N MET A 1 63.72 60.83 28.88
CA MET A 1 62.80 60.15 27.99
C MET A 1 62.33 58.88 28.69
N PRO A 2 61.13 58.70 29.02
CA PRO A 2 59.98 58.29 28.21
C PRO A 2 58.62 58.78 28.77
N ARG A 3 57.83 59.52 28.05
CA ARG A 3 56.42 59.86 28.49
C ARG A 3 55.42 59.98 27.35
N HIS A 4 55.67 59.48 26.15
CA HIS A 4 54.76 59.62 25.01
C HIS A 4 54.01 58.36 24.57
N LEU A 5 54.24 57.22 25.22
CA LEU A 5 53.53 55.98 24.84
C LEU A 5 52.13 55.73 25.53
N GLY A 6 51.83 56.61 26.57
CA GLY A 6 50.55 56.41 27.32
C GLY A 6 49.32 57.06 26.72
N ILE A 7 49.44 58.03 25.81
CA ILE A 7 48.32 58.86 25.36
C ILE A 7 47.61 58.19 24.16
N LEU A 8 48.28 57.43 23.33
CA LEU A 8 47.71 56.72 22.19
C LEU A 8 47.01 55.44 22.60
N ARG A 9 47.27 54.84 23.73
CA ARG A 9 46.60 53.60 24.19
C ARG A 9 45.17 53.83 24.68
N ARG A 10 44.90 55.03 25.31
CA ARG A 10 43.52 55.27 25.85
C ARG A 10 42.45 55.40 24.78
N PRO A 11 42.61 56.14 23.64
CA PRO A 11 41.59 56.20 22.61
C PRO A 11 41.40 54.80 21.90
N ALA A 12 42.48 54.00 21.76
CA ALA A 12 42.36 52.64 21.18
C ALA A 12 41.61 51.68 22.12
N ILE A 13 41.83 51.76 23.44
CA ILE A 13 41.06 50.97 24.41
C ILE A 13 39.61 51.46 24.50
N ILE A 14 39.33 52.74 24.44
CA ILE A 14 37.94 53.25 24.40
C ILE A 14 37.29 52.86 23.09
N GLY A 15 37.94 52.91 21.94
CA GLY A 15 37.46 52.47 20.66
C GLY A 15 37.13 50.94 20.62
N LEU A 16 38.04 50.12 21.19
CA LEU A 16 37.83 48.70 21.36
C LEU A 16 36.65 48.37 22.27
N GLY A 17 36.52 49.14 23.38
CA GLY A 17 35.37 48.99 24.31
C GLY A 17 34.04 49.33 23.64
N LEU A 18 33.99 50.41 22.84
CA LEU A 18 32.80 50.81 22.09
C LEU A 18 32.43 49.78 21.02
N LEU A 19 33.43 49.24 20.29
CA LEU A 19 33.21 48.17 19.31
C LEU A 19 32.69 46.89 19.96
N LEU A 20 33.25 46.52 21.12
CA LEU A 20 32.78 45.35 21.86
C LEU A 20 31.38 45.52 22.40
N THR A 21 31.04 46.73 22.90
CA THR A 21 29.68 47.05 23.36
C THR A 21 28.67 47.05 22.20
N ALA A 22 29.06 47.63 21.05
CA ALA A 22 28.23 47.62 19.85
C ALA A 22 28.03 46.19 19.33
N PHE A 23 29.08 45.38 19.34
CA PHE A 23 28.99 43.96 18.94
C PHE A 23 28.08 43.15 19.90
N THR A 24 28.28 43.33 21.22
CA THR A 24 27.43 42.63 22.21
C THR A 24 25.97 43.08 22.15
N ALA A 25 25.72 44.38 21.94
CA ALA A 25 24.35 44.89 21.74
C ALA A 25 23.74 44.35 20.45
N TRP A 26 24.52 44.30 19.37
CA TRP A 26 24.06 43.71 18.11
C TRP A 26 23.84 42.20 18.25
N ALA A 27 24.76 41.46 18.88
CA ALA A 27 24.60 40.02 19.11
C ALA A 27 23.39 39.71 20.03
N ALA A 28 23.17 40.55 21.05
CA ALA A 28 21.98 40.43 21.89
C ALA A 28 20.70 40.75 21.13
N ALA A 29 20.69 41.78 20.29
CA ALA A 29 19.55 42.11 19.44
C ALA A 29 19.28 40.98 18.43
N ASP A 30 20.31 40.38 17.83
CA ASP A 30 20.22 39.26 16.95
C ASP A 30 19.69 37.98 17.64
N TRP A 31 20.16 37.77 18.88
CA TRP A 31 19.67 36.67 19.74
C TRP A 31 18.18 36.78 20.07
N TYR A 32 17.68 38.02 20.33
CA TYR A 32 16.27 38.25 20.65
C TYR A 32 15.39 38.51 19.42
N ARG A 33 15.95 38.48 18.22
CA ARG A 33 15.13 38.47 16.99
C ARG A 33 14.38 37.16 16.94
N THR A 34 13.12 37.18 17.34
CA THR A 34 12.20 36.08 17.24
C THR A 34 11.61 36.09 15.85
N VAL A 35 11.71 34.97 15.16
CA VAL A 35 10.82 34.65 14.04
C VAL A 35 9.48 34.26 14.68
N PRO A 36 8.33 34.68 14.14
CA PRO A 36 7.03 34.24 14.61
C PRO A 36 6.94 32.70 14.65
N ASP A 37 6.26 32.15 15.66
CA ASP A 37 6.15 30.68 15.83
C ASP A 37 5.41 30.01 14.64
N ASP A 38 4.56 30.77 13.96
CA ASP A 38 3.82 30.34 12.77
C ASP A 38 4.55 30.58 11.43
N ALA A 39 5.76 31.13 11.46
CA ALA A 39 6.49 31.47 10.23
C ALA A 39 6.73 30.28 9.32
N LEU A 40 6.95 29.08 9.87
CA LEU A 40 7.08 27.85 9.08
C LEU A 40 5.78 27.46 8.36
N GLN A 41 4.62 27.83 8.91
CA GLN A 41 3.32 27.55 8.27
C GLN A 41 3.12 28.40 7.01
N HIS A 42 3.77 29.58 6.95
CA HIS A 42 3.72 30.49 5.81
C HIS A 42 4.88 30.31 4.82
N ALA A 43 5.78 29.37 5.08
CA ALA A 43 6.83 29.03 4.14
C ALA A 43 6.24 28.48 2.84
N HIS A 44 6.81 28.89 1.70
CA HIS A 44 6.39 28.46 0.37
C HIS A 44 7.58 27.93 -0.42
N TYR A 45 7.31 27.18 -1.46
CA TYR A 45 8.32 26.62 -2.35
C TYR A 45 9.01 27.71 -3.14
N VAL A 46 10.31 27.58 -3.37
CA VAL A 46 11.15 28.57 -4.05
C VAL A 46 11.96 27.99 -5.22
N GLY A 47 11.95 26.66 -5.36
CA GLY A 47 12.61 25.93 -6.42
C GLY A 47 14.12 25.75 -6.22
N ARG A 48 14.66 24.73 -6.88
CA ARG A 48 16.07 24.31 -6.78
C ARG A 48 17.06 25.44 -7.11
N GLU A 49 16.73 26.33 -8.02
CA GLU A 49 17.60 27.45 -8.41
C GLU A 49 17.97 28.34 -7.21
N SER A 50 17.07 28.45 -6.23
CA SER A 50 17.33 29.21 -5.01
C SER A 50 18.30 28.49 -4.07
N CYS A 51 18.49 27.18 -4.22
CA CYS A 51 19.33 26.33 -3.36
C CYS A 51 20.75 26.22 -3.89
N ILE A 52 20.95 26.16 -5.21
CA ILE A 52 22.21 25.86 -5.90
C ILE A 52 23.34 26.78 -5.46
N ALA A 53 23.09 28.06 -5.30
CA ALA A 53 24.12 29.05 -4.95
C ALA A 53 24.87 28.76 -3.65
N CYS A 54 24.24 28.04 -2.70
CA CYS A 54 24.81 27.67 -1.42
C CYS A 54 25.08 26.17 -1.29
N HIS A 55 24.32 25.32 -2.01
CA HIS A 55 24.33 23.86 -1.94
C HIS A 55 24.77 23.20 -3.25
N GLN A 56 25.84 23.75 -3.84
CA GLN A 56 26.38 23.26 -5.14
C GLN A 56 26.76 21.77 -5.08
N THR A 57 27.35 21.32 -3.98
CA THR A 57 27.80 19.92 -3.83
C THR A 57 26.61 18.95 -3.87
N GLU A 58 25.56 19.25 -3.12
CA GLU A 58 24.35 18.45 -3.04
C GLU A 58 23.60 18.46 -4.38
N TYR A 59 23.55 19.60 -5.04
CA TYR A 59 22.97 19.73 -6.38
C TYR A 59 23.70 18.88 -7.44
N GLU A 60 25.05 18.93 -7.47
CA GLU A 60 25.83 18.11 -8.43
C GLU A 60 25.69 16.61 -8.17
N LEU A 61 25.45 16.19 -6.92
CA LEU A 61 25.13 14.79 -6.60
C LEU A 61 23.73 14.42 -7.06
N TRP A 62 22.75 15.30 -6.86
CA TRP A 62 21.35 15.07 -7.21
C TRP A 62 21.13 15.10 -8.72
N LYS A 63 21.80 15.96 -9.44
CA LYS A 63 21.68 16.13 -10.88
C LYS A 63 22.01 14.82 -11.62
N GLY A 64 21.08 14.37 -12.47
CA GLY A 64 21.17 13.11 -13.19
C GLY A 64 20.87 11.86 -12.36
N SER A 65 20.42 12.03 -11.10
CA SER A 65 19.90 10.92 -10.28
C SER A 65 18.51 10.47 -10.74
N ASP A 66 18.03 9.36 -10.22
CA ASP A 66 16.67 8.87 -10.51
C ASP A 66 15.59 9.82 -9.98
N HIS A 67 15.88 10.63 -8.94
CA HIS A 67 14.98 11.67 -8.46
C HIS A 67 14.90 12.87 -9.42
N ASP A 68 16.03 13.37 -9.91
CA ASP A 68 16.08 14.43 -10.93
C ASP A 68 15.37 14.01 -12.21
N ARG A 69 15.51 12.75 -12.59
CA ARG A 69 14.97 12.18 -13.82
C ARG A 69 13.74 11.30 -13.61
N ALA A 70 13.04 11.49 -12.49
CA ALA A 70 11.83 10.75 -12.18
C ALA A 70 10.73 11.00 -13.25
N MET A 71 10.64 12.25 -13.74
CA MET A 71 9.79 12.68 -14.85
C MET A 71 10.44 13.85 -15.56
N GLU A 72 10.40 13.85 -16.89
CA GLU A 72 10.98 14.90 -17.74
C GLU A 72 10.07 15.21 -18.93
N LEU A 73 10.22 16.40 -19.53
CA LEU A 73 9.62 16.68 -20.82
C LEU A 73 10.29 15.82 -21.91
N ALA A 74 9.52 15.32 -22.86
CA ALA A 74 10.03 14.53 -23.99
C ALA A 74 10.83 15.40 -24.96
N THR A 75 12.14 15.34 -24.88
CA THR A 75 13.11 16.07 -25.72
C THR A 75 14.13 15.12 -26.33
N ASP A 76 14.97 15.63 -27.24
CA ASP A 76 16.06 14.82 -27.82
C ASP A 76 17.10 14.34 -26.79
N GLU A 77 17.20 15.01 -25.63
CA GLU A 77 18.09 14.66 -24.53
C GLU A 77 17.48 13.68 -23.54
N THR A 78 16.15 13.65 -23.41
CA THR A 78 15.46 12.89 -22.35
C THR A 78 14.85 11.58 -22.84
N VAL A 79 14.49 11.49 -24.12
CA VAL A 79 13.91 10.30 -24.73
C VAL A 79 15.03 9.30 -25.07
N LEU A 80 14.94 8.10 -24.48
CA LEU A 80 15.91 7.01 -24.67
C LEU A 80 15.47 5.99 -25.71
N GLY A 81 14.16 5.86 -25.97
CA GLY A 81 13.57 4.90 -26.88
C GLY A 81 13.78 5.23 -28.35
N ASP A 82 13.62 4.22 -29.20
CA ASP A 82 13.70 4.37 -30.64
C ASP A 82 12.39 4.88 -31.23
N PHE A 83 12.38 6.12 -31.70
CA PHE A 83 11.26 6.78 -32.40
C PHE A 83 11.51 6.93 -33.91
N ASN A 84 12.37 6.11 -34.52
CA ASN A 84 12.64 6.11 -35.96
C ASN A 84 11.73 5.11 -36.68
N ASP A 85 10.41 5.34 -36.64
CA ASP A 85 9.37 4.44 -37.19
C ASP A 85 9.41 3.02 -36.62
N ALA A 86 9.82 2.88 -35.35
CA ALA A 86 9.87 1.60 -34.68
C ALA A 86 8.46 1.06 -34.40
N GLU A 87 8.28 -0.24 -34.54
CA GLU A 87 7.00 -0.92 -34.34
C GLU A 87 7.13 -2.00 -33.29
N PHE A 88 6.13 -2.08 -32.40
CA PHE A 88 5.98 -3.13 -31.43
C PHE A 88 4.60 -3.80 -31.61
N THR A 89 4.56 -5.13 -31.58
CA THR A 89 3.30 -5.87 -31.74
C THR A 89 3.15 -6.87 -30.62
N ARG A 90 1.98 -6.87 -29.99
CA ARG A 90 1.58 -7.87 -29.01
C ARG A 90 0.16 -8.35 -29.33
N PHE A 91 -0.03 -9.67 -29.44
CA PHE A 91 -1.25 -10.24 -30.01
C PHE A 91 -1.50 -9.65 -31.40
N ASP A 92 -2.64 -8.99 -31.61
CA ASP A 92 -3.04 -8.26 -32.80
C ASP A 92 -2.94 -6.73 -32.64
N GLU A 93 -2.49 -6.25 -31.49
CA GLU A 93 -2.30 -4.84 -31.19
C GLU A 93 -0.92 -4.38 -31.66
N LYS A 94 -0.89 -3.33 -32.45
CA LYS A 94 0.31 -2.75 -33.04
C LYS A 94 0.52 -1.33 -32.53
N THR A 95 1.65 -1.07 -31.89
CA THR A 95 2.07 0.26 -31.46
C THR A 95 3.22 0.72 -32.35
N LYS A 96 3.17 1.95 -32.87
CA LYS A 96 4.23 2.53 -33.69
C LYS A 96 4.75 3.80 -33.05
N PHE A 97 6.08 3.91 -32.92
CA PHE A 97 6.79 5.07 -32.40
C PHE A 97 7.50 5.81 -33.51
N PHE A 98 7.21 7.11 -33.71
CA PHE A 98 7.74 7.87 -34.82
C PHE A 98 7.93 9.36 -34.46
N ARG A 99 8.45 10.12 -35.39
CA ARG A 99 8.68 11.56 -35.23
C ARG A 99 7.78 12.36 -36.19
N ASP A 100 7.15 13.43 -35.66
CA ASP A 100 6.57 14.49 -36.48
C ASP A 100 7.33 15.78 -36.19
N GLY A 101 8.29 16.10 -37.06
CA GLY A 101 9.23 17.19 -36.85
C GLY A 101 10.06 17.00 -35.57
N LYS A 102 9.84 17.87 -34.57
CA LYS A 102 10.50 17.76 -33.26
C LYS A 102 9.71 16.94 -32.24
N LYS A 103 8.46 16.59 -32.53
CA LYS A 103 7.60 15.88 -31.64
C LYS A 103 7.89 14.38 -31.67
N PHE A 104 7.82 13.75 -30.52
CA PHE A 104 7.79 12.31 -30.37
C PHE A 104 6.33 11.86 -30.40
N MET A 105 6.01 10.89 -31.25
CA MET A 105 4.65 10.46 -31.53
C MET A 105 4.50 8.96 -31.32
N VAL A 106 3.31 8.54 -30.87
CA VAL A 106 2.93 7.14 -30.84
C VAL A 106 1.59 6.95 -31.54
N ASN A 107 1.51 5.99 -32.45
CA ASN A 107 0.25 5.46 -32.95
C ASN A 107 -0.14 4.25 -32.12
N ALA A 108 -1.26 4.32 -31.40
CA ALA A 108 -1.73 3.30 -30.48
C ALA A 108 -3.27 3.25 -30.45
N GLU A 109 -3.84 2.12 -30.03
CA GLU A 109 -5.28 1.96 -29.83
C GLU A 109 -5.80 2.93 -28.77
N GLY A 110 -6.83 3.68 -29.10
CA GLY A 110 -7.48 4.66 -28.23
C GLY A 110 -8.57 4.05 -27.36
N PRO A 111 -9.23 4.87 -26.53
CA PRO A 111 -10.32 4.41 -25.67
C PRO A 111 -11.60 4.00 -26.44
N ASP A 112 -11.65 4.32 -27.75
CA ASP A 112 -12.71 4.02 -28.71
C ASP A 112 -12.43 2.78 -29.57
N SER A 113 -11.34 2.05 -29.27
CA SER A 113 -10.83 0.89 -30.03
C SER A 113 -10.29 1.25 -31.43
N GLU A 114 -10.11 2.53 -31.73
CA GLU A 114 -9.52 2.98 -32.98
C GLU A 114 -8.06 3.46 -32.75
N TYR A 115 -7.23 3.37 -33.78
CA TYR A 115 -5.84 3.80 -33.69
C TYR A 115 -5.70 5.30 -33.96
N HIS A 116 -5.04 6.00 -33.03
CA HIS A 116 -4.78 7.43 -33.12
C HIS A 116 -3.31 7.75 -32.95
N ASP A 117 -2.88 8.88 -33.52
CA ASP A 117 -1.57 9.44 -33.28
C ASP A 117 -1.59 10.35 -32.05
N TYR A 118 -0.80 10.02 -31.05
CA TYR A 118 -0.66 10.79 -29.81
C TYR A 118 0.74 11.40 -29.71
N GLU A 119 0.82 12.63 -29.22
CA GLU A 119 2.08 13.26 -28.84
C GLU A 119 2.56 12.75 -27.49
N ILE A 120 3.78 12.26 -27.42
CA ILE A 120 4.46 11.97 -26.16
C ILE A 120 4.89 13.30 -25.54
N LYS A 121 4.35 13.61 -24.39
CA LYS A 121 4.64 14.85 -23.67
C LYS A 121 5.73 14.70 -22.62
N TYR A 122 5.74 13.56 -21.92
CA TYR A 122 6.66 13.30 -20.84
C TYR A 122 7.34 11.93 -20.98
N THR A 123 8.55 11.85 -20.43
CA THR A 123 9.25 10.60 -20.15
C THR A 123 9.15 10.31 -18.65
N PHE A 124 9.22 9.05 -18.27
CA PHE A 124 9.00 8.57 -16.92
C PHE A 124 10.02 7.48 -16.58
N GLY A 125 10.97 7.81 -15.70
CA GLY A 125 12.09 6.94 -15.35
C GLY A 125 13.18 6.90 -16.42
N ILE A 126 14.34 6.32 -16.04
CA ILE A 126 15.54 6.22 -16.88
C ILE A 126 16.24 4.87 -16.79
N ARG A 127 15.87 4.01 -15.86
CA ARG A 127 16.43 2.66 -15.66
C ARG A 127 15.55 1.84 -14.71
N PRO A 128 15.46 0.54 -14.90
CA PRO A 128 15.94 -0.22 -16.08
C PRO A 128 15.08 0.06 -17.31
N LEU A 129 13.94 0.72 -17.12
CA LEU A 129 13.00 1.06 -18.20
C LEU A 129 12.69 2.55 -18.22
N GLN A 130 12.26 3.01 -19.41
CA GLN A 130 11.65 4.31 -19.58
C GLN A 130 10.25 4.15 -20.16
N GLN A 131 9.27 4.77 -19.50
CA GLN A 131 7.88 4.84 -19.96
C GLN A 131 7.59 6.20 -20.60
N TYR A 132 6.51 6.26 -21.37
CA TYR A 132 6.13 7.44 -22.11
C TYR A 132 4.69 7.82 -21.80
N MET A 133 4.42 9.12 -21.72
CA MET A 133 3.13 9.62 -21.28
C MET A 133 2.48 10.55 -22.31
N VAL A 134 1.19 10.37 -22.48
CA VAL A 134 0.30 11.13 -23.35
C VAL A 134 -0.66 11.97 -22.50
N GLU A 135 -0.78 13.24 -22.80
CA GLU A 135 -1.79 14.12 -22.19
C GLU A 135 -3.06 14.17 -23.04
N PHE A 136 -4.20 13.88 -22.41
CA PHE A 136 -5.52 13.93 -23.05
C PHE A 136 -6.19 15.30 -22.87
N PRO A 137 -7.17 15.65 -23.72
CA PRO A 137 -7.87 16.95 -23.65
C PRO A 137 -8.59 17.24 -22.33
N ASP A 138 -8.94 16.20 -21.56
CA ASP A 138 -9.56 16.31 -20.25
C ASP A 138 -8.54 16.49 -19.11
N GLY A 139 -7.27 16.63 -19.44
CA GLY A 139 -6.17 16.81 -18.50
C GLY A 139 -5.64 15.52 -17.88
N ARG A 140 -6.17 14.35 -18.27
CA ARG A 140 -5.55 13.08 -17.91
C ARG A 140 -4.20 12.93 -18.58
N VAL A 141 -3.22 12.48 -17.84
CA VAL A 141 -1.93 12.04 -18.36
C VAL A 141 -1.86 10.54 -18.22
N GLN A 142 -1.75 9.83 -19.33
CA GLN A 142 -1.79 8.38 -19.40
C GLN A 142 -0.43 7.80 -19.72
N VAL A 143 -0.03 6.78 -18.97
CA VAL A 143 1.23 6.06 -19.13
C VAL A 143 1.04 4.90 -20.10
N LEU A 144 1.84 4.84 -21.15
CA LEU A 144 1.84 3.70 -22.08
C LEU A 144 2.34 2.44 -21.40
N ARG A 145 1.74 1.29 -21.73
CA ARG A 145 2.24 -0.01 -21.28
C ARG A 145 3.43 -0.47 -22.10
N VAL A 146 3.54 -0.06 -23.36
CA VAL A 146 4.73 -0.35 -24.17
C VAL A 146 5.83 0.61 -23.71
N SER A 147 6.91 0.04 -23.20
CA SER A 147 7.99 0.71 -22.49
C SER A 147 9.33 0.39 -23.15
N TRP A 148 10.34 1.16 -22.91
CA TRP A 148 11.68 0.97 -23.43
C TRP A 148 12.58 0.30 -22.39
N ASP A 149 13.14 -0.89 -22.70
CA ASP A 149 14.22 -1.52 -21.94
C ASP A 149 15.51 -0.77 -22.26
N VAL A 150 16.07 -0.07 -21.28
CA VAL A 150 17.22 0.81 -21.47
C VAL A 150 18.51 0.02 -21.70
N ASP A 151 18.61 -1.16 -21.08
CA ASP A 151 19.80 -2.00 -21.16
C ASP A 151 19.83 -2.80 -22.48
N LYS A 152 18.72 -3.43 -22.86
CA LYS A 152 18.60 -4.21 -24.09
C LYS A 152 18.37 -3.37 -25.31
N LYS A 153 17.90 -2.12 -25.13
CA LYS A 153 17.52 -1.19 -26.22
C LYS A 153 16.44 -1.76 -27.12
N GLU A 154 15.36 -2.24 -26.49
CA GLU A 154 14.19 -2.77 -27.19
C GLU A 154 12.89 -2.33 -26.54
N TRP A 155 11.82 -2.32 -27.32
CA TRP A 155 10.47 -2.10 -26.82
C TRP A 155 9.92 -3.38 -26.20
N PHE A 156 9.25 -3.27 -25.08
CA PHE A 156 8.59 -4.39 -24.42
C PHE A 156 7.27 -3.93 -23.80
N TYR A 157 6.43 -4.86 -23.41
CA TYR A 157 5.12 -4.57 -22.81
C TYR A 157 5.13 -4.83 -21.33
N VAL A 158 4.76 -3.85 -20.53
CA VAL A 158 4.56 -3.99 -19.09
C VAL A 158 3.18 -4.60 -18.84
N ALA A 159 3.13 -5.92 -18.69
CA ALA A 159 1.90 -6.65 -18.44
C ALA A 159 1.45 -6.48 -16.98
N PRO A 160 0.14 -6.37 -16.70
CA PRO A 160 -0.38 -6.60 -15.37
C PRO A 160 -0.12 -8.06 -14.96
N THR A 161 0.21 -8.27 -13.71
CA THR A 161 0.60 -9.59 -13.17
C THR A 161 -0.42 -10.69 -13.50
N ASP A 162 -1.72 -10.36 -13.44
CA ASP A 162 -2.81 -11.32 -13.63
C ASP A 162 -3.32 -11.39 -15.07
N ALA A 163 -2.87 -10.52 -15.97
CA ALA A 163 -3.35 -10.42 -17.36
C ALA A 163 -2.22 -10.53 -18.40
N SER A 164 -1.09 -11.14 -18.04
CA SER A 164 0.09 -11.23 -18.92
C SER A 164 -0.15 -12.01 -20.20
N GLN A 165 -1.13 -12.92 -20.21
CA GLN A 165 -1.45 -13.81 -21.34
C GLN A 165 -2.71 -13.39 -22.11
N GLU A 166 -3.35 -12.28 -21.76
CA GLU A 166 -4.56 -11.80 -22.38
C GLU A 166 -4.37 -10.43 -23.00
N ARG A 167 -5.12 -10.15 -24.09
CA ARG A 167 -5.27 -8.81 -24.61
C ARG A 167 -6.15 -7.99 -23.66
N ILE A 168 -5.75 -6.77 -23.39
CA ILE A 168 -6.52 -5.81 -22.59
C ILE A 168 -7.27 -4.90 -23.56
N GLU A 169 -8.58 -5.07 -23.63
CA GLU A 169 -9.44 -4.33 -24.56
C GLU A 169 -9.62 -2.86 -24.13
N ALA A 170 -9.88 -1.99 -25.09
CA ALA A 170 -10.24 -0.60 -24.82
C ALA A 170 -11.46 -0.54 -23.88
N GLY A 171 -11.42 0.37 -22.89
CA GLY A 171 -12.45 0.47 -21.85
C GLY A 171 -12.23 -0.42 -20.63
N ASP A 172 -11.26 -1.33 -20.66
CA ASP A 172 -10.82 -2.05 -19.47
C ASP A 172 -10.01 -1.08 -18.56
N PRO A 173 -10.20 -1.13 -17.23
CA PRO A 173 -9.40 -0.32 -16.29
C PRO A 173 -7.90 -0.51 -16.43
N LEU A 174 -7.48 -1.69 -16.87
CA LEU A 174 -6.07 -2.04 -17.10
C LEU A 174 -5.56 -1.63 -18.48
N HIS A 175 -6.41 -1.20 -19.41
CA HIS A 175 -5.95 -0.64 -20.70
C HIS A 175 -5.08 0.59 -20.45
N TRP A 176 -4.16 0.91 -21.37
CA TRP A 176 -3.26 2.07 -21.16
C TRP A 176 -4.01 3.40 -21.05
N THR A 177 -5.22 3.51 -21.62
CA THR A 177 -6.11 4.68 -21.47
C THR A 177 -7.01 4.58 -20.23
N GLY A 178 -6.93 3.48 -19.46
CA GLY A 178 -7.71 3.21 -18.27
C GLY A 178 -7.12 3.82 -17.01
N LEU A 179 -7.85 3.68 -15.91
CA LEU A 179 -7.51 4.30 -14.63
C LEU A 179 -6.17 3.79 -14.04
N ALA A 180 -5.85 2.51 -14.24
CA ALA A 180 -4.60 1.93 -13.73
C ALA A 180 -3.33 2.54 -14.31
N GLN A 181 -3.44 3.26 -15.43
CA GLN A 181 -2.33 3.97 -16.10
C GLN A 181 -2.48 5.49 -16.02
N ASN A 182 -3.41 6.00 -15.21
CA ASN A 182 -3.60 7.44 -15.01
C ASN A 182 -2.51 7.99 -14.07
N TRP A 183 -1.57 8.75 -14.65
CA TRP A 183 -0.47 9.37 -13.91
C TRP A 183 -0.96 10.33 -12.82
N ASN A 184 -2.00 11.15 -13.10
CA ASN A 184 -2.51 12.15 -12.17
C ASN A 184 -2.89 11.56 -10.79
N THR A 185 -3.33 10.30 -10.77
CA THR A 185 -3.78 9.62 -9.54
C THR A 185 -2.77 8.61 -9.01
N MET A 186 -2.05 7.92 -9.92
CA MET A 186 -1.24 6.77 -9.53
C MET A 186 0.23 7.10 -9.29
N CYS A 187 0.77 8.13 -9.98
CA CYS A 187 2.21 8.32 -10.09
C CYS A 187 2.68 9.71 -9.63
N ALA A 188 1.90 10.75 -9.95
CA ALA A 188 2.31 12.15 -9.89
C ALA A 188 2.90 12.60 -8.55
N GLU A 189 2.27 12.22 -7.46
CA GLU A 189 2.66 12.64 -6.11
C GLU A 189 4.05 12.15 -5.69
N CYS A 190 4.47 10.98 -6.21
CA CYS A 190 5.79 10.42 -5.92
C CYS A 190 6.87 10.85 -6.92
N HIS A 191 6.48 11.36 -8.09
CA HIS A 191 7.39 11.67 -9.19
C HIS A 191 7.46 13.16 -9.55
N SER A 192 6.89 14.02 -8.70
CA SER A 192 6.98 15.49 -8.84
C SER A 192 7.10 16.13 -7.44
N THR A 193 7.33 17.45 -7.40
CA THR A 193 7.42 18.22 -6.16
C THR A 193 6.21 19.12 -6.03
N ASP A 194 5.54 19.08 -4.86
CA ASP A 194 4.36 19.88 -4.53
C ASP A 194 3.25 19.74 -5.58
N TYR A 195 2.78 18.50 -5.71
CA TYR A 195 1.77 18.13 -6.69
C TYR A 195 0.36 18.44 -6.21
N HIS A 196 -0.44 19.08 -7.06
CA HIS A 196 -1.86 19.35 -6.84
C HIS A 196 -2.68 18.71 -7.97
N LYS A 197 -3.51 17.74 -7.61
CA LYS A 197 -4.33 16.99 -8.58
C LYS A 197 -5.36 17.88 -9.28
N ASN A 198 -6.02 18.77 -8.54
CA ASN A 198 -7.04 19.71 -9.02
C ASN A 198 -8.10 19.05 -9.91
N TYR A 199 -8.60 17.89 -9.47
CA TYR A 199 -9.65 17.18 -10.18
C TYR A 199 -11.01 17.84 -9.95
N ASP A 200 -11.72 18.11 -11.03
CA ASP A 200 -13.10 18.62 -11.01
C ASP A 200 -14.07 17.46 -11.26
N LEU A 201 -14.76 17.05 -10.21
CA LEU A 201 -15.74 15.97 -10.25
C LEU A 201 -16.91 16.28 -11.19
N ALA A 202 -17.36 17.54 -11.29
CA ALA A 202 -18.52 17.91 -12.10
C ALA A 202 -18.26 17.78 -13.61
N THR A 203 -17.06 18.13 -14.05
CA THR A 203 -16.65 18.06 -15.45
C THR A 203 -15.86 16.79 -15.77
N ASN A 204 -15.45 16.02 -14.78
CA ASN A 204 -14.57 14.86 -14.90
C ASN A 204 -13.25 15.22 -15.60
N THR A 205 -12.61 16.31 -15.18
CA THR A 205 -11.39 16.84 -15.78
C THR A 205 -10.31 17.09 -14.72
N TYR A 206 -9.05 17.04 -15.14
CA TYR A 206 -7.90 17.38 -14.33
C TYR A 206 -7.31 18.73 -14.73
N LYS A 207 -6.87 19.50 -13.75
CA LYS A 207 -6.05 20.70 -13.90
C LYS A 207 -4.82 20.57 -13.03
N SER A 208 -4.20 19.40 -13.11
CA SER A 208 -3.05 19.07 -12.28
C SER A 208 -1.90 20.03 -12.52
N ASP A 209 -1.27 20.45 -11.45
CA ASP A 209 -0.04 21.22 -11.47
C ASP A 209 0.96 20.66 -10.43
N PHE A 210 2.20 21.06 -10.54
CA PHE A 210 3.29 20.74 -9.64
C PHE A 210 4.28 21.91 -9.62
N PHE A 211 4.97 22.08 -8.50
CA PHE A 211 5.96 23.17 -8.40
C PHE A 211 7.22 22.85 -9.23
N GLU A 212 7.73 21.60 -9.14
CA GLU A 212 8.81 21.08 -10.00
C GLU A 212 8.42 19.72 -10.58
N ILE A 213 8.84 19.48 -11.83
CA ILE A 213 8.43 18.31 -12.63
C ILE A 213 8.93 16.98 -12.06
N ASP A 214 9.97 17.03 -11.24
CA ASP A 214 10.69 15.87 -10.69
C ASP A 214 10.73 15.94 -9.15
N VAL A 215 11.42 14.97 -8.52
CA VAL A 215 11.62 14.93 -7.08
C VAL A 215 12.81 15.80 -6.71
N SER A 216 12.54 17.07 -6.47
CA SER A 216 13.55 18.08 -6.21
C SER A 216 13.89 18.25 -4.71
N CYS A 217 14.72 19.24 -4.40
CA CYS A 217 15.22 19.51 -3.04
C CYS A 217 14.09 19.64 -2.01
N GLU A 218 13.06 20.41 -2.35
CA GLU A 218 11.96 20.74 -1.45
C GLU A 218 10.96 19.59 -1.24
N ALA A 219 10.98 18.55 -2.09
CA ALA A 219 10.20 17.33 -1.87
C ALA A 219 10.62 16.59 -0.58
N CYS A 220 11.88 16.76 -0.16
CA CYS A 220 12.43 16.16 1.06
C CYS A 220 12.63 17.17 2.19
N HIS A 221 13.05 18.37 1.86
CA HIS A 221 13.43 19.41 2.84
C HIS A 221 12.27 20.32 3.22
N GLY A 222 11.20 20.32 2.44
CA GLY A 222 10.04 21.20 2.60
C GLY A 222 10.27 22.61 2.03
N PRO A 223 9.24 23.48 2.12
CA PRO A 223 9.27 24.82 1.56
C PRO A 223 10.44 25.65 2.04
N GLY A 224 11.28 26.15 1.12
CA GLY A 224 12.58 26.78 1.40
C GLY A 224 12.55 28.28 1.61
N SER A 225 11.42 28.98 1.42
CA SER A 225 11.40 30.45 1.41
C SER A 225 11.95 31.07 2.70
N LEU A 226 11.53 30.55 3.86
CA LEU A 226 12.01 31.02 5.15
C LEU A 226 13.50 30.72 5.37
N HIS A 227 13.96 29.53 4.93
CA HIS A 227 15.37 29.16 4.97
C HIS A 227 16.24 30.14 4.17
N VAL A 228 15.85 30.43 2.94
CA VAL A 228 16.57 31.38 2.06
C VAL A 228 16.56 32.79 2.67
N GLU A 229 15.44 33.23 3.24
CA GLU A 229 15.35 34.51 3.93
C GLU A 229 16.32 34.55 5.12
N LEU A 230 16.30 33.57 6.01
CA LEU A 230 17.14 33.49 7.19
C LEU A 230 18.64 33.39 6.85
N ALA A 231 18.98 32.57 5.84
CA ALA A 231 20.36 32.41 5.39
C ALA A 231 20.94 33.71 4.80
N ASN A 232 20.12 34.55 4.18
CA ASN A 232 20.49 35.85 3.68
C ASN A 232 20.58 36.94 4.78
N ARG A 233 20.00 36.71 5.95
CA ARG A 233 20.17 37.57 7.11
C ARG A 233 21.57 37.38 7.65
N ARG A 234 22.39 38.43 7.71
CA ARG A 234 23.74 38.40 8.27
C ARG A 234 23.72 38.36 9.79
N GLY A 235 23.00 37.41 10.40
CA GLY A 235 22.91 37.19 11.83
C GLY A 235 23.88 36.11 12.29
N LEU A 236 24.27 36.13 13.59
CA LEU A 236 25.07 35.05 14.21
C LEU A 236 24.21 33.85 14.61
N PHE A 237 22.91 34.07 14.84
CA PHE A 237 22.00 33.11 15.45
C PHE A 237 20.76 32.86 14.58
N TRP A 238 20.89 32.94 13.26
CA TRP A 238 19.80 32.89 12.31
C TRP A 238 19.03 31.56 12.32
N ASP A 239 19.71 30.46 12.70
CA ASP A 239 19.18 29.10 12.68
C ASP A 239 18.52 28.66 14.00
N ARG A 240 18.54 29.54 15.04
CA ARG A 240 18.28 29.11 16.40
C ARG A 240 16.84 28.72 16.72
N ASN A 241 15.85 29.39 16.16
CA ASN A 241 14.47 29.33 16.66
C ASN A 241 13.48 28.62 15.74
N VAL A 242 13.83 28.34 14.49
CA VAL A 242 12.89 27.83 13.47
C VAL A 242 13.51 26.73 12.60
N HIS A 243 14.27 25.85 13.20
CA HIS A 243 14.81 24.69 12.49
C HIS A 243 15.48 25.02 11.14
N TYR A 244 16.35 26.03 11.13
CA TYR A 244 16.99 26.56 9.90
C TYR A 244 15.99 27.14 8.89
N GLY A 245 14.74 27.37 9.25
CA GLY A 245 13.68 27.84 8.36
C GLY A 245 13.12 26.76 7.44
N LEU A 246 13.35 25.49 7.75
CA LEU A 246 12.82 24.32 7.03
C LEU A 246 11.82 23.57 7.90
N THR A 247 10.79 23.02 7.29
CA THR A 247 9.81 22.18 7.98
C THR A 247 10.40 20.83 8.39
N ASN A 248 11.34 20.31 7.61
CA ASN A 248 11.97 19.02 7.86
C ASN A 248 13.43 19.14 8.27
N VAL A 249 13.74 18.78 9.52
CA VAL A 249 15.11 18.76 10.06
C VAL A 249 15.50 17.32 10.42
N MET A 250 16.33 16.73 9.60
CA MET A 250 16.81 15.35 9.77
C MET A 250 18.06 15.25 10.65
N LYS A 251 18.85 16.35 10.79
CA LYS A 251 20.08 16.36 11.57
C LYS A 251 19.80 16.21 13.06
N GLY A 252 20.33 15.13 13.65
CA GLY A 252 20.15 14.85 15.09
C GLY A 252 18.77 14.26 15.46
N ALA A 253 17.87 14.12 14.49
CA ALA A 253 16.56 13.49 14.68
C ALA A 253 16.70 11.95 14.79
N PRO A 254 15.71 11.24 15.37
CA PRO A 254 15.66 9.78 15.33
C PRO A 254 15.58 9.26 13.88
N ASN A 255 15.94 7.99 13.66
CA ASN A 255 15.91 7.39 12.33
C ASN A 255 14.49 7.40 11.71
N SER A 256 13.44 7.30 12.52
CA SER A 256 12.04 7.37 12.07
C SER A 256 11.77 8.65 11.27
N ARG A 257 12.32 9.81 11.67
CA ARG A 257 12.13 11.07 10.94
C ARG A 257 12.57 10.98 9.48
N GLN A 258 13.73 10.36 9.22
CA GLN A 258 14.18 10.18 7.84
C GLN A 258 13.36 9.14 7.09
N VAL A 259 13.01 8.03 7.76
CA VAL A 259 12.19 6.99 7.15
C VAL A 259 10.80 7.54 6.79
N GLU A 260 10.19 8.34 7.69
CA GLU A 260 8.92 9.03 7.43
C GLU A 260 9.03 10.10 6.32
N THR A 261 10.20 10.70 6.12
CA THR A 261 10.44 11.62 4.98
C THR A 261 10.43 10.89 3.64
N CYS A 262 10.94 9.65 3.60
CA CYS A 262 10.96 8.84 2.39
C CYS A 262 9.62 8.12 2.13
N ALA A 263 8.88 7.82 3.20
CA ALA A 263 7.66 7.02 3.17
C ALA A 263 6.54 7.53 2.25
N PRO A 264 6.30 8.85 2.05
CA PRO A 264 5.28 9.33 1.13
C PRO A 264 5.39 8.76 -0.28
N CYS A 265 6.61 8.51 -0.76
CA CYS A 265 6.88 7.92 -2.06
C CYS A 265 7.28 6.43 -1.98
N HIS A 266 7.95 6.02 -0.91
CA HIS A 266 8.48 4.67 -0.71
C HIS A 266 7.60 3.77 0.19
N ALA A 267 6.28 4.05 0.28
CA ALA A 267 5.30 3.20 0.93
C ALA A 267 4.06 3.02 0.05
N ARG A 268 3.50 1.81 0.01
CA ARG A 268 2.14 1.64 -0.49
C ARG A 268 1.17 2.18 0.55
N ARG A 269 0.42 3.22 0.20
CA ARG A 269 -0.36 4.00 1.15
C ARG A 269 -1.54 4.70 0.47
N SER A 270 -2.48 5.18 1.26
CA SER A 270 -3.53 6.12 0.83
C SER A 270 -3.23 7.50 1.39
N ILE A 271 -3.62 8.54 0.65
CA ILE A 271 -3.58 9.93 1.13
C ILE A 271 -4.82 10.12 2.01
N ILE A 272 -4.63 10.67 3.21
CA ILE A 272 -5.71 10.97 4.16
C ILE A 272 -5.82 12.45 4.51
N HIS A 273 -4.88 13.28 4.03
CA HIS A 273 -4.93 14.73 4.17
C HIS A 273 -4.20 15.42 3.01
N PRO A 274 -4.74 16.54 2.47
CA PRO A 274 -4.19 17.21 1.29
C PRO A 274 -2.89 17.96 1.54
N ASP A 275 -2.69 18.51 2.75
CA ASP A 275 -1.67 19.51 3.01
C ASP A 275 -0.43 18.92 3.70
N TYR A 276 0.08 17.79 3.18
CA TYR A 276 1.34 17.23 3.68
C TYR A 276 2.52 18.16 3.37
N ARG A 277 3.34 18.39 4.39
CA ARG A 277 4.65 19.05 4.23
C ARG A 277 5.74 18.12 4.73
N PRO A 278 6.87 18.01 4.02
CA PRO A 278 8.01 17.23 4.51
C PRO A 278 8.38 17.65 5.93
N GLY A 279 8.40 16.69 6.84
CA GLY A 279 8.60 16.91 8.26
C GLY A 279 7.34 16.78 9.12
N ASP A 280 6.16 16.76 8.55
CA ASP A 280 4.95 16.38 9.26
C ASP A 280 5.00 14.88 9.61
N SER A 281 4.16 14.46 10.56
CA SER A 281 4.01 13.04 10.87
C SER A 281 3.40 12.30 9.68
N PHE A 282 4.01 11.19 9.28
CA PHE A 282 3.54 10.39 8.16
C PHE A 282 2.08 9.96 8.32
N LEU A 283 1.67 9.53 9.53
CA LEU A 283 0.31 9.09 9.83
C LEU A 283 -0.71 10.24 9.98
N ASP A 284 -0.30 11.49 9.81
CA ASP A 284 -1.23 12.62 9.76
C ASP A 284 -1.62 13.00 8.33
N ALA A 285 -0.90 12.49 7.34
CA ALA A 285 -1.20 12.72 5.93
C ALA A 285 -1.44 11.42 5.13
N PHE A 286 -0.90 10.30 5.60
CA PHE A 286 -0.94 9.03 4.89
C PHE A 286 -1.35 7.87 5.80
N GLN A 287 -2.08 6.92 5.22
CA GLN A 287 -2.39 5.63 5.83
C GLN A 287 -1.61 4.54 5.08
N PRO A 288 -0.55 3.96 5.64
CA PRO A 288 0.17 2.86 5.01
C PRO A 288 -0.69 1.59 4.99
N MET A 289 -0.51 0.79 3.95
CA MET A 289 -1.04 -0.58 3.92
C MET A 289 -0.31 -1.42 4.95
N LEU A 290 -1.03 -2.31 5.58
CA LEU A 290 -0.49 -3.28 6.53
C LEU A 290 0.10 -4.50 5.80
N LEU A 291 0.50 -5.53 6.55
CA LEU A 291 0.99 -6.77 5.98
C LEU A 291 -0.19 -7.64 5.51
N ASP A 292 -0.99 -7.07 4.58
CA ASP A 292 -2.22 -7.68 4.09
C ASP A 292 -1.94 -8.86 3.15
N ALA A 293 -2.85 -9.83 3.14
CA ALA A 293 -2.82 -10.92 2.17
C ALA A 293 -2.91 -10.36 0.75
N GLY A 294 -2.11 -10.89 -0.17
CA GLY A 294 -1.99 -10.40 -1.54
C GLY A 294 -0.94 -9.28 -1.71
N LEU A 295 -0.58 -8.57 -0.64
CA LEU A 295 0.50 -7.58 -0.65
C LEU A 295 1.81 -8.14 -0.08
N TYR A 296 1.69 -8.95 0.97
CA TYR A 296 2.82 -9.58 1.64
C TYR A 296 2.54 -11.07 1.88
N HIS A 297 3.59 -11.86 1.85
CA HIS A 297 3.55 -13.22 2.37
C HIS A 297 3.31 -13.23 3.89
N ASP A 298 2.91 -14.36 4.46
CA ASP A 298 2.62 -14.46 5.90
C ASP A 298 3.82 -14.11 6.79
N ASP A 299 5.04 -14.29 6.31
CA ASP A 299 6.26 -13.90 7.00
C ASP A 299 6.70 -12.45 6.75
N GLY A 300 5.87 -11.68 6.06
CA GLY A 300 6.09 -10.26 5.75
C GLY A 300 7.06 -10.00 4.60
N GLN A 301 7.53 -11.01 3.87
CA GLN A 301 8.23 -10.80 2.61
C GLN A 301 7.29 -10.14 1.59
N ILE A 302 7.84 -9.28 0.73
CA ILE A 302 7.06 -8.61 -0.30
C ILE A 302 6.50 -9.62 -1.30
N LEU A 303 5.22 -9.45 -1.67
CA LEU A 303 4.53 -10.24 -2.67
C LEU A 303 4.12 -9.37 -3.87
N ASP A 304 3.42 -8.28 -3.62
CA ASP A 304 3.05 -7.28 -4.62
C ASP A 304 3.94 -6.03 -4.50
N GLU A 305 3.75 -5.05 -5.36
CA GLU A 305 4.51 -3.80 -5.39
C GLU A 305 4.14 -2.92 -4.18
N VAL A 306 4.90 -3.05 -3.09
CA VAL A 306 4.63 -2.39 -1.81
C VAL A 306 5.72 -1.40 -1.38
N TYR A 307 6.79 -1.29 -2.13
CA TYR A 307 7.96 -0.45 -1.89
C TYR A 307 8.71 -0.81 -0.58
N GLU A 308 9.57 0.07 -0.09
CA GLU A 308 10.56 -0.24 0.94
C GLU A 308 10.06 -0.08 2.37
N TYR A 309 9.15 0.88 2.62
CA TYR A 309 8.75 1.29 3.97
C TYR A 309 8.25 0.11 4.82
N GLY A 310 7.26 -0.63 4.29
CA GLY A 310 6.65 -1.74 5.03
C GLY A 310 7.63 -2.87 5.35
N SER A 311 8.54 -3.20 4.44
CA SER A 311 9.60 -4.19 4.69
C SER A 311 10.69 -3.66 5.59
N PHE A 312 11.18 -2.43 5.37
CA PHE A 312 12.26 -1.87 6.18
C PHE A 312 11.87 -1.69 7.64
N THR A 313 10.67 -1.19 7.91
CA THR A 313 10.19 -1.00 9.29
C THR A 313 10.02 -2.33 10.05
N GLN A 314 9.93 -3.47 9.38
CA GLN A 314 10.00 -4.80 10.01
C GLN A 314 11.42 -5.20 10.39
N SER A 315 12.46 -4.59 9.80
CA SER A 315 13.84 -5.04 9.95
C SER A 315 14.41 -4.75 11.35
N LYS A 316 15.24 -5.67 11.85
CA LYS A 316 16.00 -5.43 13.08
C LYS A 316 16.92 -4.21 12.98
N MET A 317 17.36 -3.86 11.76
CA MET A 317 18.20 -2.69 11.53
C MET A 317 17.47 -1.39 11.81
N TYR A 318 16.22 -1.25 11.33
CA TYR A 318 15.37 -0.10 11.66
C TYR A 318 15.24 0.09 13.18
N HIS A 319 14.95 -0.99 13.92
CA HIS A 319 14.84 -0.96 15.38
C HIS A 319 16.17 -0.66 16.10
N LYS A 320 17.30 -0.79 15.41
CA LYS A 320 18.63 -0.41 15.93
C LYS A 320 19.06 1.00 15.49
N GLY A 321 18.14 1.75 14.90
CA GLY A 321 18.36 3.15 14.55
C GLY A 321 19.02 3.37 13.18
N VAL A 322 19.11 2.34 12.33
CA VAL A 322 19.64 2.45 10.97
C VAL A 322 18.69 3.30 10.12
N ARG A 323 19.24 4.10 9.25
CA ARG A 323 18.57 5.03 8.33
C ARG A 323 18.78 4.61 6.88
N CYS A 324 17.92 5.05 5.99
CA CYS A 324 18.11 4.89 4.54
C CYS A 324 19.47 5.45 4.11
N SER A 325 19.84 6.62 4.65
CA SER A 325 21.11 7.28 4.35
C SER A 325 22.36 6.61 4.94
N ASP A 326 22.23 5.55 5.73
CA ASP A 326 23.41 4.77 6.15
C ASP A 326 23.89 3.87 5.02
N CYS A 327 23.02 3.49 4.10
CA CYS A 327 23.32 2.67 2.94
C CYS A 327 23.35 3.46 1.63
N HIS A 328 22.41 4.40 1.43
CA HIS A 328 22.27 5.21 0.23
C HIS A 328 22.77 6.64 0.47
N ASP A 329 23.35 7.25 -0.55
CA ASP A 329 23.49 8.69 -0.58
C ASP A 329 22.14 9.29 -1.04
N PRO A 330 21.48 10.14 -0.24
CA PRO A 330 20.10 10.59 -0.53
C PRO A 330 20.00 11.55 -1.72
N HIS A 331 21.11 12.14 -2.17
CA HIS A 331 21.12 13.03 -3.32
C HIS A 331 21.44 12.28 -4.61
N SER A 332 22.52 11.50 -4.65
CA SER A 332 22.89 10.72 -5.83
C SER A 332 22.16 9.38 -5.97
N LEU A 333 21.44 8.94 -4.94
CA LEU A 333 20.75 7.65 -4.78
C LEU A 333 21.68 6.43 -4.86
N LYS A 334 22.97 6.64 -5.05
CA LYS A 334 23.96 5.57 -5.13
C LYS A 334 24.18 4.94 -3.76
N LEU A 335 24.54 3.67 -3.76
CA LEU A 335 25.03 3.00 -2.56
C LEU A 335 26.38 3.63 -2.14
N LYS A 336 26.55 3.82 -0.83
CA LYS A 336 27.80 4.40 -0.28
C LYS A 336 29.02 3.52 -0.51
N TYR A 337 28.82 2.21 -0.59
CA TYR A 337 29.85 1.22 -0.88
C TYR A 337 29.28 0.11 -1.73
N GLU A 338 30.14 -0.46 -2.58
CA GLU A 338 29.75 -1.56 -3.45
C GLU A 338 29.85 -2.92 -2.73
N GLY A 339 28.92 -3.81 -3.06
CA GLY A 339 28.90 -5.19 -2.61
C GLY A 339 28.87 -5.31 -1.08
N ASN A 340 29.51 -6.34 -0.55
CA ASN A 340 29.52 -6.65 0.88
C ASN A 340 30.17 -5.56 1.75
N ARG A 341 30.97 -4.65 1.17
CA ARG A 341 31.53 -3.49 1.88
C ARG A 341 30.46 -2.60 2.48
N LEU A 342 29.26 -2.56 1.87
CA LEU A 342 28.12 -1.82 2.41
C LEU A 342 27.70 -2.36 3.78
N CYS A 343 27.63 -3.67 3.92
CA CYS A 343 27.25 -4.35 5.16
C CYS A 343 28.39 -4.34 6.19
N ALA A 344 29.62 -4.40 5.70
CA ALA A 344 30.85 -4.41 6.51
C ALA A 344 31.11 -3.11 7.30
N GLN A 345 30.35 -2.05 7.04
CA GLN A 345 30.40 -0.84 7.88
C GLN A 345 29.99 -1.14 9.34
N CYS A 346 29.09 -2.10 9.55
CA CYS A 346 28.55 -2.45 10.86
C CYS A 346 28.74 -3.93 11.20
N HIS A 347 28.80 -4.83 10.19
CA HIS A 347 28.95 -6.26 10.37
C HIS A 347 30.40 -6.68 10.16
N GLU A 348 30.97 -7.40 11.13
CA GLU A 348 32.36 -7.84 11.11
C GLU A 348 32.64 -8.79 9.93
N PRO A 349 33.48 -8.41 8.94
CA PRO A 349 33.70 -9.23 7.74
C PRO A 349 34.30 -10.61 8.08
N GLY A 350 35.22 -10.68 9.05
CA GLY A 350 35.81 -11.93 9.47
C GLY A 350 34.85 -12.98 10.01
N LYS A 351 33.66 -12.52 10.45
CA LYS A 351 32.59 -13.38 10.97
C LYS A 351 31.52 -13.69 9.91
N TYR A 352 31.16 -12.72 9.08
CA TYR A 352 29.98 -12.81 8.24
C TYR A 352 30.29 -12.90 6.73
N ASP A 353 31.51 -12.51 6.30
CA ASP A 353 31.88 -12.52 4.88
C ASP A 353 32.82 -13.67 4.55
N GLY A 354 32.31 -14.88 4.61
CA GLY A 354 33.08 -16.06 4.29
C GLY A 354 32.28 -17.37 4.34
N ALA A 355 32.89 -18.45 3.89
CA ALA A 355 32.29 -19.77 3.80
C ALA A 355 31.76 -20.34 5.13
N GLY A 356 32.27 -19.86 6.26
CA GLY A 356 31.75 -20.23 7.58
C GLY A 356 30.33 -19.66 7.87
N HIS A 357 29.92 -18.63 7.15
CA HIS A 357 28.60 -18.03 7.27
C HIS A 357 27.72 -18.31 6.04
N ASN A 358 28.23 -18.09 4.83
CA ASN A 358 27.44 -18.30 3.62
C ASN A 358 27.32 -19.76 3.21
N HIS A 359 28.13 -20.65 3.77
CA HIS A 359 28.15 -22.10 3.53
C HIS A 359 28.38 -22.51 2.05
N HIS A 360 29.06 -21.68 1.27
CA HIS A 360 29.43 -21.93 -0.11
C HIS A 360 30.98 -21.98 -0.26
N PRO A 361 31.63 -23.05 0.23
CA PRO A 361 33.07 -23.16 0.17
C PRO A 361 33.54 -23.30 -1.31
N GLY A 362 34.47 -22.45 -1.70
CA GLY A 362 35.01 -22.47 -3.07
C GLY A 362 34.28 -21.55 -4.05
N ALA A 363 33.24 -20.85 -3.61
CA ALA A 363 32.59 -19.80 -4.40
C ALA A 363 33.56 -18.64 -4.67
N ALA A 364 33.50 -18.08 -5.87
CA ALA A 364 34.35 -16.96 -6.25
C ALA A 364 33.98 -15.70 -5.46
N PRO A 365 34.92 -14.91 -4.97
CA PRO A 365 34.60 -13.64 -4.34
C PRO A 365 33.79 -12.76 -5.29
N GLY A 366 32.64 -12.24 -4.81
CA GLY A 366 31.74 -11.39 -5.59
C GLY A 366 30.66 -12.14 -6.38
N SER A 367 30.74 -13.50 -6.43
CA SER A 367 29.63 -14.27 -7.03
C SER A 367 28.35 -14.18 -6.18
N PRO A 368 27.15 -14.39 -6.77
CA PRO A 368 25.88 -14.21 -6.08
C PRO A 368 25.78 -14.91 -4.72
N GLU A 369 26.28 -16.13 -4.59
CA GLU A 369 26.29 -16.94 -3.38
C GLU A 369 27.18 -16.39 -2.25
N THR A 370 28.07 -15.43 -2.58
CA THR A 370 28.93 -14.75 -1.61
C THR A 370 28.45 -13.36 -1.25
N GLN A 371 27.39 -12.84 -1.94
CA GLN A 371 26.84 -11.51 -1.66
C GLN A 371 25.83 -11.57 -0.52
N CYS A 372 26.00 -10.73 0.50
CA CYS A 372 25.10 -10.62 1.64
C CYS A 372 23.65 -10.39 1.21
N VAL A 373 23.44 -9.50 0.24
CA VAL A 373 22.11 -9.10 -0.25
C VAL A 373 21.38 -10.24 -0.94
N THR A 374 22.07 -11.20 -1.54
CA THR A 374 21.43 -12.33 -2.23
C THR A 374 20.60 -13.17 -1.26
N CYS A 375 21.08 -13.35 -0.04
CA CYS A 375 20.40 -14.14 0.99
C CYS A 375 19.50 -13.29 1.90
N HIS A 376 19.91 -12.05 2.23
CA HIS A 376 19.26 -11.23 3.21
C HIS A 376 18.29 -10.18 2.63
N MET A 377 18.43 -9.86 1.35
CA MET A 377 17.60 -8.92 0.59
C MET A 377 17.29 -9.51 -0.79
N PRO A 378 16.54 -10.61 -0.85
CA PRO A 378 16.18 -11.20 -2.13
C PRO A 378 15.42 -10.19 -2.98
N HIS A 379 15.64 -10.22 -4.30
CA HIS A 379 14.90 -9.34 -5.22
C HIS A 379 13.58 -9.99 -5.67
N THR A 380 12.64 -9.17 -6.06
CA THR A 380 11.44 -9.54 -6.80
C THR A 380 11.40 -8.67 -8.05
N THR A 381 11.09 -9.29 -9.20
CA THR A 381 11.01 -8.55 -10.47
C THR A 381 9.62 -7.97 -10.63
N TYR A 382 9.54 -6.66 -10.80
CA TYR A 382 8.33 -5.91 -11.12
C TYR A 382 8.43 -5.36 -12.54
N MET A 383 7.30 -4.99 -13.13
CA MET A 383 7.25 -4.38 -14.44
C MET A 383 8.06 -5.14 -15.51
N GLU A 384 8.10 -6.48 -15.43
CA GLU A 384 8.81 -7.45 -16.28
C GLU A 384 10.34 -7.46 -16.11
N ILE A 385 10.99 -6.34 -15.85
CA ILE A 385 12.47 -6.23 -15.86
C ILE A 385 13.05 -5.50 -14.64
N ASP A 386 12.24 -4.90 -13.77
CA ASP A 386 12.71 -4.09 -12.65
C ASP A 386 12.89 -4.94 -11.39
N GLU A 387 14.13 -5.32 -11.11
CA GLU A 387 14.49 -6.11 -9.93
C GLU A 387 14.62 -5.22 -8.69
N ARG A 388 13.68 -5.36 -7.74
CA ARG A 388 13.69 -4.62 -6.46
C ARG A 388 13.97 -5.56 -5.30
N ARG A 389 14.84 -5.14 -4.38
CA ARG A 389 15.22 -5.92 -3.22
C ARG A 389 14.27 -5.72 -2.04
N ASP A 390 13.96 -6.81 -1.34
CA ASP A 390 13.21 -6.75 -0.08
C ASP A 390 14.09 -6.11 1.02
N HIS A 391 13.64 -4.97 1.55
CA HIS A 391 14.33 -4.22 2.61
C HIS A 391 14.03 -4.74 4.03
N GLY A 392 13.38 -5.89 4.17
CA GLY A 392 13.21 -6.57 5.46
C GLY A 392 14.53 -7.08 6.05
N ILE A 393 15.58 -7.21 5.25
CA ILE A 393 16.94 -7.62 5.65
C ILE A 393 16.87 -8.84 6.56
N ARG A 394 16.25 -9.89 6.01
CA ARG A 394 15.77 -11.06 6.77
C ARG A 394 16.84 -12.12 6.96
N VAL A 395 16.71 -12.87 8.01
CA VAL A 395 17.38 -14.17 8.14
C VAL A 395 16.58 -15.20 7.34
N PRO A 396 17.21 -16.01 6.45
CA PRO A 396 16.50 -17.03 5.69
C PRO A 396 15.75 -18.03 6.59
N ARG A 397 14.45 -18.27 6.29
CA ARG A 397 13.56 -19.13 7.07
C ARG A 397 12.87 -20.19 6.19
N PRO A 398 13.64 -21.14 5.60
CA PRO A 398 13.03 -22.20 4.79
C PRO A 398 12.09 -23.14 5.57
N ASP A 399 12.16 -23.16 6.89
CA ASP A 399 11.20 -23.84 7.76
C ASP A 399 9.79 -23.26 7.65
N LEU A 400 9.65 -21.93 7.46
CA LEU A 400 8.38 -21.29 7.21
C LEU A 400 7.84 -21.64 5.81
N THR A 401 8.73 -21.85 4.84
CA THR A 401 8.32 -22.35 3.51
C THR A 401 7.69 -23.73 3.62
N VAL A 402 8.31 -24.64 4.38
CA VAL A 402 7.78 -25.99 4.61
C VAL A 402 6.40 -25.95 5.28
N LYS A 403 6.22 -25.07 6.25
CA LYS A 403 4.98 -25.00 7.04
C LYS A 403 3.86 -24.19 6.37
N TYR A 404 4.19 -23.06 5.75
CA TYR A 404 3.22 -22.05 5.33
C TYR A 404 3.33 -21.65 3.87
N GLY A 405 4.31 -22.18 3.12
CA GLY A 405 4.49 -21.89 1.69
C GLY A 405 5.11 -20.53 1.40
N THR A 406 5.69 -19.85 2.39
CA THR A 406 6.39 -18.57 2.15
C THR A 406 7.64 -18.80 1.31
N PRO A 407 8.09 -17.82 0.50
CA PRO A 407 9.29 -18.01 -0.32
C PRO A 407 10.54 -18.12 0.54
N ASN A 408 11.53 -18.91 0.08
CA ASN A 408 12.85 -18.90 0.65
C ASN A 408 13.92 -18.70 -0.41
N VAL A 409 14.98 -18.04 -0.02
CA VAL A 409 16.06 -17.65 -0.92
C VAL A 409 16.89 -18.84 -1.42
N CYS A 410 17.00 -19.93 -0.65
CA CYS A 410 17.80 -21.09 -1.01
C CYS A 410 17.31 -21.74 -2.31
N ASN A 411 15.99 -21.90 -2.44
CA ASN A 411 15.37 -22.54 -3.58
C ASN A 411 15.31 -21.66 -4.85
N ARG A 412 15.82 -20.44 -4.80
CA ARG A 412 16.05 -19.65 -6.02
C ARG A 412 17.20 -20.18 -6.87
N CYS A 413 18.19 -20.80 -6.24
CA CYS A 413 19.34 -21.42 -6.89
C CYS A 413 19.32 -22.96 -6.76
N HIS A 414 18.92 -23.48 -5.59
CA HIS A 414 18.82 -24.90 -5.30
C HIS A 414 17.45 -25.44 -5.77
N SER A 415 17.35 -25.80 -7.05
CA SER A 415 16.09 -26.17 -7.71
C SER A 415 16.01 -27.65 -8.13
N LYS A 416 17.03 -28.47 -7.79
CA LYS A 416 17.00 -29.90 -8.13
C LYS A 416 15.95 -30.63 -7.28
N PRO A 417 15.39 -31.76 -7.76
CA PRO A 417 14.32 -32.46 -7.06
C PRO A 417 14.63 -32.85 -5.59
N HIS A 418 15.88 -33.05 -5.24
CA HIS A 418 16.32 -33.35 -3.87
C HIS A 418 16.67 -32.10 -3.05
N GLU A 419 16.70 -30.93 -3.65
CA GLU A 419 16.98 -29.63 -3.01
C GLU A 419 15.67 -28.91 -2.68
N SER A 420 14.75 -29.60 -1.99
CA SER A 420 13.42 -29.06 -1.61
C SER A 420 13.53 -28.00 -0.50
N ALA A 421 12.39 -27.36 -0.18
CA ALA A 421 12.31 -26.48 1.00
C ALA A 421 12.68 -27.21 2.29
N GLN A 422 12.32 -28.50 2.43
CA GLN A 422 12.70 -29.32 3.57
C GLN A 422 14.23 -29.50 3.63
N TRP A 423 14.86 -29.80 2.48
CA TRP A 423 16.32 -29.88 2.41
C TRP A 423 16.98 -28.58 2.89
N ALA A 424 16.49 -27.43 2.43
CA ALA A 424 16.99 -26.12 2.87
C ALA A 424 16.79 -25.89 4.36
N ALA A 425 15.63 -26.27 4.91
CA ALA A 425 15.35 -26.21 6.34
C ALA A 425 16.29 -27.07 7.16
N ASP A 426 16.56 -28.31 6.70
CA ASP A 426 17.50 -29.24 7.35
C ASP A 426 18.94 -28.68 7.36
N ARG A 427 19.38 -28.04 6.27
CA ARG A 427 20.70 -27.36 6.20
C ARG A 427 20.80 -26.24 7.23
N ILE A 428 19.76 -25.42 7.33
CA ILE A 428 19.74 -24.35 8.34
C ILE A 428 19.78 -24.91 9.76
N VAL A 429 19.07 -26.00 10.05
CA VAL A 429 19.11 -26.67 11.36
C VAL A 429 20.48 -27.26 11.64
N GLU A 430 21.12 -27.87 10.64
CA GLU A 430 22.49 -28.40 10.74
C GLU A 430 23.50 -27.31 11.10
N TRP A 431 23.41 -26.14 10.45
CA TRP A 431 24.36 -25.05 10.63
C TRP A 431 24.15 -24.25 11.90
N TYR A 432 22.89 -23.99 12.28
CA TYR A 432 22.55 -23.04 13.34
C TYR A 432 21.70 -23.63 14.47
N GLY A 433 21.41 -24.93 14.43
CA GLY A 433 20.53 -25.61 15.41
C GLY A 433 19.04 -25.42 15.13
N PRO A 434 18.16 -26.04 15.92
CA PRO A 434 16.72 -26.07 15.66
C PRO A 434 15.96 -24.80 16.07
N LYS A 435 16.54 -23.97 16.92
CA LYS A 435 15.88 -22.73 17.41
C LYS A 435 16.37 -21.49 16.68
N ARG A 436 15.47 -20.60 16.38
CA ARG A 436 15.77 -19.28 15.82
C ARG A 436 15.61 -18.19 16.88
N PRO A 437 16.40 -17.08 16.79
CA PRO A 437 16.30 -15.97 17.75
C PRO A 437 14.93 -15.26 17.76
N ASP A 438 14.17 -15.38 16.67
CA ASP A 438 12.88 -14.76 16.43
C ASP A 438 11.69 -15.73 16.54
N ASP A 439 11.92 -16.94 17.08
CA ASP A 439 10.83 -17.88 17.36
C ASP A 439 10.03 -17.50 18.65
N PRO A 440 8.70 -17.65 18.64
CA PRO A 440 7.88 -17.94 17.46
C PRO A 440 7.83 -16.75 16.49
N HIS A 441 7.89 -17.01 15.20
CA HIS A 441 7.77 -15.99 14.17
C HIS A 441 6.30 -15.64 13.93
N TYR A 442 5.96 -14.36 13.75
CA TYR A 442 4.58 -13.91 13.51
C TYR A 442 3.93 -14.53 12.26
N ALA A 443 4.72 -15.06 11.32
CA ALA A 443 4.21 -15.80 10.16
C ALA A 443 3.23 -16.91 10.53
N GLU A 444 3.51 -17.61 11.61
CA GLU A 444 2.64 -18.68 12.11
C GLU A 444 1.27 -18.13 12.56
N ALA A 445 1.31 -17.02 13.28
CA ALA A 445 0.10 -16.33 13.72
C ALA A 445 -0.76 -15.89 12.53
N PHE A 446 -0.12 -15.26 11.52
CA PHE A 446 -0.81 -14.71 10.34
C PHE A 446 -1.38 -15.83 9.46
N ALA A 447 -0.58 -16.86 9.18
CA ALA A 447 -1.03 -17.99 8.37
C ALA A 447 -2.24 -18.70 8.98
N LEU A 448 -2.22 -18.96 10.29
CA LEU A 448 -3.33 -19.63 10.97
C LEU A 448 -4.55 -18.71 11.10
N ALA A 449 -4.35 -17.43 11.42
CA ALA A 449 -5.44 -16.48 11.54
C ALA A 449 -6.19 -16.27 10.23
N ARG A 450 -5.47 -16.12 9.13
CA ARG A 450 -6.06 -15.97 7.77
C ARG A 450 -6.85 -17.21 7.33
N ARG A 451 -6.49 -18.39 7.86
CA ARG A 451 -7.23 -19.64 7.64
C ARG A 451 -8.39 -19.83 8.63
N GLY A 452 -8.54 -18.93 9.61
CA GLY A 452 -9.54 -19.06 10.68
C GLY A 452 -9.26 -20.21 11.64
N GLU A 453 -8.00 -20.66 11.76
CA GLU A 453 -7.62 -21.75 12.64
C GLU A 453 -7.57 -21.29 14.10
N PRO A 454 -8.20 -22.00 15.05
CA PRO A 454 -8.29 -21.57 16.46
C PRO A 454 -6.93 -21.32 17.12
N ALA A 455 -5.91 -22.09 16.76
CA ALA A 455 -4.56 -21.93 17.30
C ALA A 455 -3.92 -20.57 16.95
N GLY A 456 -4.38 -19.88 15.89
CA GLY A 456 -3.90 -18.58 15.50
C GLY A 456 -4.13 -17.50 16.55
N PHE A 457 -5.20 -17.59 17.36
CA PHE A 457 -5.52 -16.59 18.38
C PHE A 457 -4.39 -16.37 19.39
N ALA A 458 -3.91 -17.43 20.02
CA ALA A 458 -2.84 -17.33 21.03
C ALA A 458 -1.53 -16.79 20.46
N LEU A 459 -1.25 -17.11 19.18
CA LEU A 459 -0.07 -16.60 18.49
C LEU A 459 -0.22 -15.13 18.08
N LEU A 460 -1.45 -14.66 17.75
CA LEU A 460 -1.72 -13.23 17.55
C LEU A 460 -1.53 -12.44 18.85
N GLU A 461 -2.03 -12.95 19.97
CA GLU A 461 -1.80 -12.35 21.28
C GLU A 461 -0.30 -12.18 21.55
N GLU A 462 0.50 -13.25 21.40
CA GLU A 462 1.95 -13.18 21.53
C GLU A 462 2.58 -12.19 20.53
N ALA A 463 2.11 -12.17 19.28
CA ALA A 463 2.63 -11.25 18.27
C ALA A 463 2.37 -9.77 18.61
N ILE A 464 1.25 -9.46 19.24
CA ILE A 464 0.88 -8.12 19.70
C ILE A 464 1.72 -7.71 20.92
N GLU A 465 1.86 -8.60 21.90
CA GLU A 465 2.53 -8.29 23.17
C GLU A 465 4.06 -8.27 23.07
N ARG A 466 4.63 -8.88 22.03
CA ARG A 466 6.08 -8.99 21.86
C ARG A 466 6.69 -7.66 21.41
N PRO A 467 7.52 -7.00 22.24
CA PRO A 467 8.06 -5.67 21.96
C PRO A 467 9.09 -5.65 20.80
N GLU A 468 9.64 -6.81 20.44
CA GLU A 468 10.56 -6.95 19.31
C GLU A 468 9.84 -6.94 17.97
N ASN A 469 8.52 -7.16 17.95
CA ASN A 469 7.73 -7.04 16.73
C ASN A 469 7.53 -5.57 16.38
N SER A 470 7.70 -5.26 15.09
CA SER A 470 7.51 -3.93 14.58
C SER A 470 6.05 -3.45 14.71
N GLU A 471 5.86 -2.15 14.64
CA GLU A 471 4.53 -1.53 14.72
C GLU A 471 3.58 -2.07 13.65
N ILE A 472 4.08 -2.27 12.42
CA ILE A 472 3.27 -2.78 11.31
C ILE A 472 2.87 -4.25 11.54
N VAL A 473 3.74 -5.07 12.13
CA VAL A 473 3.43 -6.46 12.52
C VAL A 473 2.35 -6.47 13.60
N ARG A 474 2.52 -5.67 14.66
CA ARG A 474 1.55 -5.60 15.76
C ARG A 474 0.20 -5.04 15.28
N ALA A 475 0.21 -4.01 14.44
CA ALA A 475 -1.00 -3.44 13.85
C ALA A 475 -1.75 -4.48 12.99
N THR A 476 -1.04 -5.25 12.16
CA THR A 476 -1.62 -6.35 11.37
C THR A 476 -2.21 -7.43 12.28
N ALA A 477 -1.49 -7.82 13.34
CA ALA A 477 -1.98 -8.81 14.30
C ALA A 477 -3.28 -8.34 14.98
N VAL A 478 -3.37 -7.05 15.36
CA VAL A 478 -4.59 -6.46 15.94
C VAL A 478 -5.77 -6.51 14.96
N GLU A 479 -5.57 -6.24 13.68
CA GLU A 479 -6.65 -6.36 12.69
C GLU A 479 -7.07 -7.81 12.45
N LEU A 480 -6.13 -8.75 12.43
CA LEU A 480 -6.44 -10.18 12.27
C LEU A 480 -7.25 -10.76 13.44
N LEU A 481 -7.27 -10.12 14.62
CA LEU A 481 -8.16 -10.50 15.72
C LEU A 481 -9.65 -10.46 15.36
N GLN A 482 -10.03 -9.78 14.28
CA GLN A 482 -11.42 -9.78 13.79
C GLN A 482 -11.92 -11.19 13.41
N HIS A 483 -11.02 -12.10 13.05
CA HIS A 483 -11.36 -13.48 12.74
C HIS A 483 -11.74 -14.31 13.98
N TYR A 484 -11.52 -13.76 15.18
CA TYR A 484 -11.80 -14.41 16.46
C TYR A 484 -12.80 -13.56 17.28
N PRO A 485 -14.11 -13.70 17.07
CA PRO A 485 -15.12 -12.91 17.77
C PRO A 485 -15.34 -13.40 19.22
N THR A 486 -14.30 -13.33 20.07
CA THR A 486 -14.31 -13.75 21.47
C THR A 486 -14.15 -12.55 22.41
N ALA A 487 -14.51 -12.72 23.69
CA ALA A 487 -14.32 -11.69 24.70
C ALA A 487 -12.83 -11.33 24.92
N GLU A 488 -11.97 -12.33 24.82
CA GLU A 488 -10.52 -12.18 24.92
C GLU A 488 -9.98 -11.36 23.76
N SER A 489 -10.41 -11.65 22.54
CA SER A 489 -10.06 -10.87 21.34
C SER A 489 -10.54 -9.42 21.46
N ALA A 490 -11.76 -9.19 21.94
CA ALA A 490 -12.28 -7.85 22.19
C ALA A 490 -11.46 -7.10 23.25
N LYS A 491 -10.97 -7.81 24.28
CA LYS A 491 -10.08 -7.23 25.30
C LYS A 491 -8.74 -6.80 24.69
N LEU A 492 -8.08 -7.67 23.91
CA LEU A 492 -6.79 -7.33 23.28
C LEU A 492 -6.91 -6.10 22.37
N ARG A 493 -7.97 -6.01 21.55
CA ARG A 493 -8.24 -4.82 20.71
C ARG A 493 -8.48 -3.57 21.56
N ARG A 494 -9.14 -3.68 22.70
CA ARG A 494 -9.32 -2.56 23.64
C ARG A 494 -7.99 -2.13 24.24
N ASP A 495 -7.16 -3.06 24.68
CA ASP A 495 -5.85 -2.77 25.26
C ASP A 495 -4.94 -2.08 24.21
N ALA A 496 -5.00 -2.50 22.95
CA ALA A 496 -4.27 -1.91 21.84
C ALA A 496 -4.68 -0.45 21.50
N LEU A 497 -5.84 0.04 21.96
CA LEU A 497 -6.20 1.46 21.87
C LEU A 497 -5.21 2.38 22.62
N SER A 498 -4.43 1.85 23.55
CA SER A 498 -3.45 2.60 24.33
C SER A 498 -2.00 2.33 23.92
N ASP A 499 -1.78 1.64 22.79
CA ASP A 499 -0.43 1.37 22.29
C ASP A 499 0.32 2.67 21.99
N PRO A 500 1.63 2.76 22.25
CA PRO A 500 2.44 3.92 21.92
C PRO A 500 2.44 4.25 20.42
N SER A 501 2.33 3.24 19.55
CA SER A 501 2.25 3.42 18.10
C SER A 501 0.88 3.88 17.64
N ALA A 502 0.82 4.97 16.88
CA ALA A 502 -0.41 5.44 16.26
C ALA A 502 -0.97 4.45 15.24
N LEU A 503 -0.11 3.72 14.54
CA LEU A 503 -0.52 2.70 13.57
C LEU A 503 -1.29 1.56 14.25
N VAL A 504 -0.79 1.09 15.41
CA VAL A 504 -1.46 0.05 16.21
C VAL A 504 -2.78 0.57 16.78
N ARG A 505 -2.81 1.82 17.31
CA ARG A 505 -4.06 2.42 17.80
C ARG A 505 -5.10 2.57 16.70
N ALA A 506 -4.71 3.01 15.50
CA ALA A 506 -5.62 3.13 14.36
C ALA A 506 -6.20 1.76 13.96
N SER A 507 -5.38 0.72 13.92
CA SER A 507 -5.82 -0.66 13.68
C SER A 507 -6.77 -1.17 14.76
N ALA A 508 -6.50 -0.85 16.03
CA ALA A 508 -7.37 -1.20 17.15
C ALA A 508 -8.75 -0.53 17.03
N VAL A 509 -8.79 0.73 16.61
CA VAL A 509 -10.05 1.45 16.37
C VAL A 509 -10.82 0.83 15.19
N ARG A 510 -10.16 0.57 14.05
CA ARG A 510 -10.82 -0.02 12.87
C ARG A 510 -11.39 -1.41 13.15
N SER A 511 -10.65 -2.24 13.86
CA SER A 511 -11.06 -3.60 14.21
C SER A 511 -11.87 -3.70 15.51
N PHE A 512 -12.19 -2.57 16.15
CA PHE A 512 -12.84 -2.55 17.47
C PHE A 512 -14.18 -3.28 17.48
N ALA A 513 -14.34 -4.20 18.40
CA ALA A 513 -15.57 -4.93 18.61
C ALA A 513 -16.08 -4.75 20.04
N VAL A 514 -17.38 -4.63 20.15
CA VAL A 514 -18.07 -4.49 21.43
C VAL A 514 -19.00 -5.68 21.62
N ASP A 515 -18.82 -6.40 22.73
CA ASP A 515 -19.83 -7.32 23.20
C ASP A 515 -20.89 -6.53 23.98
N ALA A 516 -22.08 -6.39 23.40
CA ALA A 516 -23.15 -5.57 23.92
C ALA A 516 -24.47 -6.35 24.01
N ALA A 517 -25.17 -6.18 25.10
CA ALA A 517 -26.46 -6.82 25.33
C ALA A 517 -27.59 -6.21 24.46
N ASN A 518 -27.46 -4.94 24.11
CA ASN A 518 -28.42 -4.19 23.29
C ASN A 518 -27.72 -2.94 22.69
N LYS A 519 -28.45 -2.19 21.86
CA LYS A 519 -27.92 -0.99 21.17
C LYS A 519 -27.43 0.09 22.15
N ASP A 520 -28.11 0.35 23.24
CA ASP A 520 -27.72 1.40 24.20
C ASP A 520 -26.45 1.02 24.94
N ASP A 521 -26.29 -0.26 25.31
CA ASP A 521 -25.06 -0.80 25.89
C ASP A 521 -23.91 -0.73 24.87
N LEU A 522 -24.16 -1.06 23.60
CA LEU A 522 -23.21 -0.92 22.49
C LEU A 522 -22.69 0.51 22.39
N VAL A 523 -23.59 1.48 22.29
CA VAL A 523 -23.23 2.90 22.17
C VAL A 523 -22.46 3.38 23.39
N THR A 524 -22.90 3.03 24.59
CA THR A 524 -22.23 3.42 25.84
C THR A 524 -20.79 2.91 25.89
N LYS A 525 -20.58 1.64 25.55
CA LYS A 525 -19.26 1.04 25.51
C LYS A 525 -18.40 1.62 24.39
N LEU A 526 -18.99 1.83 23.22
CA LEU A 526 -18.29 2.43 22.08
C LEU A 526 -17.79 3.84 22.42
N LEU A 527 -18.64 4.70 22.95
CA LEU A 527 -18.26 6.06 23.33
C LEU A 527 -17.24 6.10 24.46
N LYS A 528 -17.32 5.16 25.41
CA LYS A 528 -16.35 5.04 26.50
C LYS A 528 -14.95 4.72 26.00
N ASP A 529 -14.81 3.77 25.06
CA ASP A 529 -13.53 3.23 24.63
C ASP A 529 -12.96 3.98 23.41
N ILE A 530 -13.80 4.35 22.42
CA ILE A 530 -13.42 5.04 21.18
C ILE A 530 -13.56 6.56 21.27
N GLY A 531 -14.52 7.09 22.05
CA GLY A 531 -14.71 8.54 22.20
C GLY A 531 -13.40 9.31 22.50
N PRO A 532 -12.55 8.85 23.43
CA PRO A 532 -11.24 9.50 23.69
C PRO A 532 -10.27 9.50 22.49
N LYS A 533 -10.49 8.66 21.48
CA LYS A 533 -9.64 8.59 20.28
C LYS A 533 -9.96 9.65 19.23
N LEU A 534 -11.08 10.35 19.38
CA LEU A 534 -11.40 11.53 18.59
C LEU A 534 -10.42 12.69 18.84
N ASP A 535 -9.77 12.72 20.01
CA ASP A 535 -8.72 13.68 20.38
C ASP A 535 -7.31 13.08 20.29
N ASP A 536 -7.11 11.96 19.62
CA ASP A 536 -5.77 11.38 19.47
C ASP A 536 -4.86 12.33 18.71
N ARG A 537 -3.60 12.36 19.12
CA ARG A 537 -2.58 13.21 18.47
C ARG A 537 -2.38 12.89 16.98
N SER A 538 -2.67 11.64 16.55
CA SER A 538 -2.55 11.22 15.15
C SER A 538 -3.88 11.35 14.42
N ARG A 539 -3.88 12.02 13.26
CA ARG A 539 -5.06 12.17 12.41
C ARG A 539 -5.61 10.82 11.95
N ALA A 540 -4.75 9.87 11.58
CA ALA A 540 -5.19 8.52 11.19
C ALA A 540 -6.05 7.84 12.29
N VAL A 541 -5.73 8.07 13.57
CA VAL A 541 -6.50 7.52 14.69
C VAL A 541 -7.82 8.29 14.87
N ARG A 542 -7.80 9.63 14.78
CA ARG A 542 -9.02 10.46 14.89
C ARG A 542 -10.01 10.13 13.79
N MET A 543 -9.56 10.05 12.54
CA MET A 543 -10.42 9.69 11.40
C MET A 543 -11.00 8.28 11.54
N ALA A 544 -10.21 7.31 11.99
CA ALA A 544 -10.70 5.97 12.27
C ALA A 544 -11.77 5.98 13.37
N ALA A 545 -11.58 6.78 14.44
CA ALA A 545 -12.54 6.91 15.53
C ALA A 545 -13.85 7.57 15.07
N ALA A 546 -13.77 8.65 14.29
CA ALA A 546 -14.94 9.33 13.73
C ALA A 546 -15.74 8.38 12.81
N ASN A 547 -15.07 7.68 11.90
CA ASN A 547 -15.71 6.69 11.03
C ASN A 547 -16.35 5.53 11.80
N ARG A 548 -15.77 5.15 12.94
CA ARG A 548 -16.31 4.06 13.79
C ARG A 548 -17.54 4.48 14.56
N ILE A 549 -17.66 5.75 14.94
CA ILE A 549 -18.75 6.30 15.74
C ILE A 549 -19.89 6.84 14.87
N VAL A 550 -19.64 7.23 13.63
CA VAL A 550 -20.58 7.98 12.79
C VAL A 550 -21.95 7.31 12.64
N ALA A 551 -22.03 5.99 12.65
CA ALA A 551 -23.29 5.24 12.58
C ALA A 551 -24.22 5.51 13.79
N ASP A 552 -23.68 5.98 14.90
CA ASP A 552 -24.37 6.28 16.15
C ASP A 552 -24.25 7.77 16.52
N VAL A 553 -24.05 8.65 15.54
CA VAL A 553 -23.80 10.10 15.71
C VAL A 553 -24.87 10.81 16.54
N ALA A 554 -26.12 10.38 16.47
CA ALA A 554 -27.19 10.93 17.30
C ALA A 554 -26.94 10.79 18.81
N SER A 555 -26.17 9.79 19.20
CA SER A 555 -25.79 9.52 20.60
C SER A 555 -24.69 10.47 21.11
N LEU A 556 -24.07 11.23 20.21
CA LEU A 556 -23.10 12.27 20.58
C LEU A 556 -23.76 13.60 20.97
N GLU A 557 -25.07 13.75 20.78
CA GLU A 557 -25.78 14.99 21.11
C GLU A 557 -25.69 15.24 22.61
N GLY A 558 -25.13 16.40 22.98
CA GLY A 558 -24.84 16.76 24.36
C GLY A 558 -23.70 16.02 25.04
N SER A 559 -22.97 15.14 24.33
CA SER A 559 -21.79 14.47 24.86
C SER A 559 -20.55 15.38 24.79
N GLN A 560 -19.57 15.07 25.67
CA GLN A 560 -18.29 15.78 25.69
C GLN A 560 -17.44 15.51 24.42
N PHE A 561 -17.79 14.51 23.61
CA PHE A 561 -17.05 14.13 22.43
C PHE A 561 -17.54 14.80 21.14
N ARG A 562 -18.63 15.57 21.20
CA ARG A 562 -19.25 16.15 20.00
C ARG A 562 -18.32 17.04 19.21
N SER A 563 -17.60 17.96 19.84
CA SER A 563 -16.68 18.88 19.16
C SER A 563 -15.52 18.13 18.48
N ALA A 564 -14.91 17.20 19.21
CA ALA A 564 -13.81 16.41 18.68
C ALA A 564 -14.28 15.50 17.52
N PHE A 565 -15.50 15.01 17.56
CA PHE A 565 -16.11 14.27 16.46
C PHE A 565 -16.29 15.15 15.23
N ASP A 566 -16.84 16.36 15.40
CA ASP A 566 -17.08 17.29 14.29
C ASP A 566 -15.75 17.66 13.59
N GLU A 567 -14.67 17.86 14.34
CA GLU A 567 -13.34 18.10 13.77
C GLU A 567 -12.77 16.85 13.06
N ALA A 568 -12.87 15.68 13.66
CA ALA A 568 -12.35 14.45 13.09
C ALA A 568 -13.13 13.98 11.84
N ILE A 569 -14.43 14.31 11.76
CA ILE A 569 -15.24 13.97 10.58
C ILE A 569 -14.95 14.90 9.40
N GLU A 570 -14.55 16.15 9.66
CA GLU A 570 -14.05 17.04 8.60
C GLU A 570 -12.68 16.52 8.09
N ASP A 571 -11.73 16.13 8.99
CA ASP A 571 -10.50 15.44 8.56
C ASP A 571 -10.82 14.24 7.64
N TYR A 572 -11.86 13.46 7.97
CA TYR A 572 -12.28 12.32 7.15
C TYR A 572 -12.84 12.73 5.78
N ARG A 573 -13.67 13.78 5.74
CA ARG A 573 -14.20 14.35 4.48
C ARG A 573 -13.06 14.85 3.60
N ASP A 574 -12.19 15.68 4.15
CA ASP A 574 -11.05 16.27 3.43
C ASP A 574 -10.16 15.20 2.80
N GLY A 575 -9.85 14.13 3.55
CA GLY A 575 -9.10 13.00 3.03
C GLY A 575 -9.73 12.32 1.82
N HIS A 576 -11.06 12.20 1.80
CA HIS A 576 -11.77 11.63 0.65
C HIS A 576 -11.94 12.61 -0.51
N MET A 577 -12.04 13.93 -0.23
CA MET A 577 -12.17 14.96 -1.26
C MET A 577 -10.95 15.02 -2.20
N ILE A 578 -9.76 14.63 -1.74
CA ILE A 578 -8.54 14.57 -2.56
C ILE A 578 -8.68 13.56 -3.70
N ASN A 579 -9.42 12.48 -3.46
CA ASN A 579 -9.53 11.35 -4.35
C ASN A 579 -10.93 11.17 -4.94
N LEU A 580 -11.62 12.27 -5.27
CA LEU A 580 -12.94 12.24 -5.92
C LEU A 580 -12.91 11.63 -7.31
N ASP A 581 -11.75 11.55 -7.93
CA ASP A 581 -11.50 10.82 -9.17
C ASP A 581 -11.48 9.29 -8.97
N ARG A 582 -11.72 8.80 -7.73
CA ARG A 582 -11.79 7.40 -7.38
C ARG A 582 -13.15 7.05 -6.77
N ALA A 583 -13.76 5.97 -7.27
CA ALA A 583 -15.04 5.52 -6.75
C ALA A 583 -15.04 5.18 -5.26
N PRO A 584 -14.00 4.54 -4.66
CA PRO A 584 -13.99 4.26 -3.23
C PRO A 584 -14.13 5.52 -2.36
N SER A 585 -13.57 6.66 -2.77
CA SER A 585 -13.71 7.90 -2.01
C SER A 585 -15.13 8.46 -2.06
N ASN A 586 -15.73 8.48 -3.26
CA ASN A 586 -17.14 8.87 -3.40
C ASN A 586 -18.08 7.92 -2.65
N GLN A 587 -17.80 6.61 -2.67
CA GLN A 587 -18.56 5.61 -1.91
C GLN A 587 -18.47 5.85 -0.41
N SER A 588 -17.26 6.16 0.11
CA SER A 588 -17.06 6.48 1.53
C SER A 588 -17.79 7.75 1.95
N LEU A 589 -17.78 8.80 1.10
CA LEU A 589 -18.55 10.02 1.33
C LEU A 589 -20.06 9.74 1.28
N GLY A 590 -20.53 8.90 0.39
CA GLY A 590 -21.91 8.45 0.32
C GLY A 590 -22.35 7.71 1.59
N ALA A 591 -21.52 6.79 2.10
CA ALA A 591 -21.76 6.06 3.34
C ALA A 591 -21.75 7.00 4.57
N LEU A 592 -20.84 7.95 4.60
CA LEU A 592 -20.80 9.00 5.60
C LEU A 592 -22.11 9.81 5.61
N ALA A 593 -22.54 10.31 4.44
CA ALA A 593 -23.77 11.09 4.28
C ALA A 593 -25.02 10.28 4.70
N MET A 594 -25.06 8.97 4.40
CA MET A 594 -26.13 8.09 4.90
C MET A 594 -26.17 8.06 6.42
N SER A 595 -25.02 7.90 7.06
CA SER A 595 -24.92 7.85 8.53
C SER A 595 -25.27 9.17 9.20
N LEU A 596 -24.99 10.29 8.53
CA LEU A 596 -25.33 11.64 9.01
C LEU A 596 -26.79 12.04 8.72
N GLY A 597 -27.56 11.21 8.00
CA GLY A 597 -28.93 11.51 7.61
C GLY A 597 -29.04 12.55 6.51
N GLU A 598 -28.08 12.61 5.60
CA GLU A 598 -27.99 13.51 4.44
C GLU A 598 -28.30 12.75 3.12
N PRO A 599 -29.58 12.37 2.87
CA PRO A 599 -29.92 11.42 1.80
C PRO A 599 -29.60 11.92 0.39
N GLU A 600 -29.71 13.21 0.13
CA GLU A 600 -29.40 13.77 -1.19
C GLU A 600 -27.88 13.69 -1.47
N ALA A 601 -27.06 14.02 -0.49
CA ALA A 601 -25.61 13.90 -0.60
C ALA A 601 -25.17 12.42 -0.76
N ALA A 602 -25.79 11.51 0.00
CA ALA A 602 -25.53 10.09 -0.07
C ALA A 602 -25.77 9.51 -1.48
N VAL A 603 -26.96 9.78 -2.05
CA VAL A 603 -27.30 9.31 -3.40
C VAL A 603 -26.41 9.94 -4.46
N THR A 604 -26.11 11.23 -4.33
CA THR A 604 -25.22 11.94 -5.28
C THR A 604 -23.84 11.33 -5.27
N SER A 605 -23.22 11.18 -4.11
CA SER A 605 -21.86 10.60 -3.99
C SER A 605 -21.79 9.16 -4.52
N MET A 606 -22.81 8.34 -4.28
CA MET A 606 -22.85 6.98 -4.83
C MET A 606 -23.00 6.96 -6.36
N ARG A 607 -23.78 7.90 -6.93
CA ARG A 607 -23.88 8.04 -8.39
C ARG A 607 -22.56 8.54 -8.99
N ASP A 608 -21.88 9.43 -8.31
CA ASP A 608 -20.55 9.89 -8.71
C ASP A 608 -19.52 8.73 -8.67
N ALA A 609 -19.56 7.88 -7.67
CA ALA A 609 -18.76 6.66 -7.62
C ALA A 609 -18.99 5.78 -8.86
N ILE A 610 -20.26 5.54 -9.23
CA ILE A 610 -20.63 4.76 -10.42
C ILE A 610 -20.15 5.45 -11.72
N ARG A 611 -20.23 6.77 -11.78
CA ARG A 611 -19.83 7.55 -12.95
C ARG A 611 -18.32 7.56 -13.15
N VAL A 612 -17.57 7.70 -12.06
CA VAL A 612 -16.09 7.76 -12.09
C VAL A 612 -15.49 6.40 -12.43
N GLU A 613 -15.99 5.32 -11.81
CA GLU A 613 -15.54 3.95 -12.06
C GLU A 613 -16.74 3.02 -12.33
N PRO A 614 -17.29 3.04 -13.55
CA PRO A 614 -18.52 2.28 -13.87
C PRO A 614 -18.36 0.77 -13.77
N TYR A 615 -17.14 0.27 -13.77
CA TYR A 615 -16.81 -1.15 -13.64
C TYR A 615 -16.66 -1.62 -12.18
N LEU A 616 -16.67 -0.71 -11.19
CA LEU A 616 -16.56 -1.10 -9.78
C LEU A 616 -17.86 -1.76 -9.31
N SER A 617 -17.75 -2.99 -8.81
CA SER A 617 -18.88 -3.73 -8.22
C SER A 617 -19.22 -3.24 -6.81
N ARG A 618 -20.39 -3.63 -6.31
CA ARG A 618 -20.97 -3.37 -4.97
C ARG A 618 -21.59 -1.99 -4.79
N VAL A 619 -21.17 -0.95 -5.49
CA VAL A 619 -21.70 0.42 -5.32
C VAL A 619 -23.17 0.49 -5.75
N ARG A 620 -23.55 -0.12 -6.88
CA ARG A 620 -24.92 -0.15 -7.36
C ARG A 620 -25.85 -0.90 -6.42
N SER A 621 -25.39 -2.00 -5.82
CA SER A 621 -26.14 -2.72 -4.80
C SER A 621 -26.42 -1.88 -3.56
N GLN A 622 -25.42 -1.13 -3.08
CA GLN A 622 -25.57 -0.23 -1.93
C GLN A 622 -26.54 0.91 -2.25
N LEU A 623 -26.40 1.53 -3.42
CA LEU A 623 -27.32 2.58 -3.86
C LEU A 623 -28.74 2.05 -3.98
N ALA A 624 -28.94 0.87 -4.61
CA ALA A 624 -30.24 0.24 -4.74
C ALA A 624 -30.89 -0.06 -3.39
N GLN A 625 -30.13 -0.58 -2.44
CA GLN A 625 -30.60 -0.84 -1.08
C GLN A 625 -30.96 0.45 -0.35
N TYR A 626 -30.17 1.50 -0.49
CA TYR A 626 -30.45 2.79 0.13
C TYR A 626 -31.69 3.45 -0.46
N LEU A 627 -31.84 3.47 -1.79
CA LEU A 627 -33.05 3.97 -2.47
C LEU A 627 -34.32 3.19 -2.06
N GLU A 628 -34.20 1.87 -1.91
CA GLU A 628 -35.30 1.01 -1.41
C GLU A 628 -35.69 1.41 0.03
N SER A 629 -34.71 1.67 0.91
CA SER A 629 -34.97 2.11 2.29
C SER A 629 -35.63 3.49 2.35
N LEU A 630 -35.14 4.45 1.54
CA LEU A 630 -35.74 5.79 1.45
C LEU A 630 -37.20 5.74 0.94
N ALA A 631 -37.47 4.86 -0.05
CA ALA A 631 -38.81 4.71 -0.59
C ALA A 631 -39.78 4.02 0.40
N ALA A 632 -39.28 3.19 1.27
CA ALA A 632 -40.05 2.48 2.30
C ALA A 632 -40.39 3.38 3.51
N ASP A 633 -39.65 4.46 3.72
CA ASP A 633 -39.87 5.41 4.82
C ASP A 633 -40.85 6.53 4.38
N PRO A 634 -42.09 6.61 4.92
CA PRO A 634 -43.05 7.67 4.59
C PRO A 634 -42.53 9.09 4.86
N ALA A 635 -41.64 9.28 5.84
CA ALA A 635 -41.05 10.56 6.17
C ALA A 635 -40.05 11.04 5.09
N GLN A 636 -39.49 10.13 4.34
CA GLN A 636 -38.49 10.40 3.30
C GLN A 636 -39.02 10.22 1.87
N ALA A 637 -40.29 9.88 1.70
CA ALA A 637 -40.93 9.59 0.41
C ALA A 637 -40.76 10.70 -0.64
N ALA A 638 -40.80 11.97 -0.23
CA ALA A 638 -40.58 13.11 -1.11
C ALA A 638 -39.14 13.18 -1.62
N ILE A 639 -38.16 12.90 -0.74
CA ILE A 639 -36.73 12.84 -1.09
C ILE A 639 -36.48 11.64 -1.97
N ALA A 640 -37.06 10.49 -1.62
CA ALA A 640 -36.95 9.27 -2.42
C ALA A 640 -37.44 9.50 -3.87
N ALA A 641 -38.57 10.13 -4.04
CA ALA A 641 -39.11 10.46 -5.36
C ALA A 641 -38.20 11.45 -6.12
N LYS A 642 -37.67 12.46 -5.47
CA LYS A 642 -36.70 13.41 -6.04
C LYS A 642 -35.43 12.71 -6.48
N MET A 643 -34.98 11.72 -5.72
CA MET A 643 -33.76 10.95 -6.01
C MET A 643 -34.01 9.81 -7.01
N GLY A 644 -35.21 9.64 -7.55
CA GLY A 644 -35.54 8.62 -8.52
C GLY A 644 -35.60 7.21 -7.94
N ALA A 645 -36.02 7.07 -6.67
CA ALA A 645 -36.14 5.79 -5.99
C ALA A 645 -37.40 5.04 -6.46
N THR A 646 -37.44 4.61 -7.73
CA THR A 646 -38.52 3.81 -8.28
C THR A 646 -38.11 2.31 -8.32
N PRO A 647 -39.10 1.38 -8.28
CA PRO A 647 -38.80 -0.03 -8.40
C PRO A 647 -38.01 -0.38 -9.68
N GLU A 648 -38.28 0.32 -10.76
CA GLU A 648 -37.61 0.14 -12.05
C GLU A 648 -36.14 0.52 -11.98
N GLU A 649 -35.81 1.69 -11.41
CA GLU A 649 -34.43 2.15 -11.24
C GLU A 649 -33.66 1.24 -10.28
N ILE A 650 -34.29 0.87 -9.15
CA ILE A 650 -33.69 -0.05 -8.17
C ILE A 650 -33.35 -1.40 -8.79
N ASN A 651 -34.26 -1.96 -9.59
CA ASN A 651 -34.03 -3.23 -10.26
C ASN A 651 -32.99 -3.12 -11.38
N LYS A 652 -32.98 -1.99 -12.11
CA LYS A 652 -31.94 -1.71 -13.12
C LYS A 652 -30.55 -1.68 -12.49
N LEU A 653 -30.36 -0.99 -11.38
CA LEU A 653 -29.09 -0.98 -10.64
C LEU A 653 -28.67 -2.39 -10.21
N ARG A 654 -29.63 -3.23 -9.78
CA ARG A 654 -29.36 -4.62 -9.40
C ARG A 654 -28.97 -5.50 -10.60
N GLU A 655 -29.57 -5.27 -11.76
CA GLU A 655 -29.25 -6.02 -12.99
C GLU A 655 -27.86 -5.63 -13.51
N GLU A 656 -27.54 -4.32 -13.53
CA GLU A 656 -26.19 -3.85 -13.88
C GLU A 656 -25.12 -4.41 -12.94
N GLU A 657 -25.39 -4.44 -11.65
CA GLU A 657 -24.49 -5.02 -10.64
C GLU A 657 -24.31 -6.53 -10.86
N LEU A 658 -25.37 -7.22 -11.24
CA LEU A 658 -25.31 -8.66 -11.51
C LEU A 658 -24.33 -9.00 -12.63
N GLU A 659 -24.26 -8.17 -13.67
CA GLU A 659 -23.29 -8.35 -14.76
C GLU A 659 -21.84 -8.10 -14.29
N LEU A 660 -21.63 -7.10 -13.43
CA LEU A 660 -20.30 -6.87 -12.83
C LEU A 660 -19.87 -8.03 -11.95
N LEU A 661 -20.76 -8.55 -11.10
CA LEU A 661 -20.44 -9.71 -10.26
C LEU A 661 -20.17 -10.99 -11.07
N LYS A 662 -20.79 -11.17 -12.24
CA LYS A 662 -20.47 -12.28 -13.15
C LYS A 662 -19.05 -12.15 -13.74
N ARG A 663 -18.63 -10.92 -14.06
CA ARG A 663 -17.26 -10.62 -14.46
C ARG A 663 -16.28 -10.93 -13.33
N ASP A 664 -16.58 -10.42 -12.12
CA ASP A 664 -15.74 -10.60 -10.94
C ASP A 664 -15.60 -12.09 -10.55
N GLU A 665 -16.64 -12.92 -10.74
CA GLU A 665 -16.54 -14.37 -10.55
C GLU A 665 -15.51 -15.05 -11.45
N LYS A 666 -15.27 -14.51 -12.64
CA LYS A 666 -14.24 -15.02 -13.56
C LYS A 666 -12.86 -14.55 -13.16
N LEU A 667 -12.74 -13.27 -12.74
CA LEU A 667 -11.47 -12.68 -12.33
C LEU A 667 -11.00 -13.20 -10.96
N LEU A 668 -11.94 -13.52 -10.06
CA LEU A 668 -11.67 -13.95 -8.69
C LEU A 668 -12.31 -15.33 -8.43
N PRO A 669 -11.81 -16.40 -9.08
CA PRO A 669 -12.46 -17.72 -9.07
C PRO A 669 -12.51 -18.37 -7.68
N THR A 670 -11.66 -17.96 -6.76
CA THR A 670 -11.58 -18.49 -5.39
C THR A 670 -12.25 -17.60 -4.34
N ASP A 671 -12.72 -16.41 -4.71
CA ASP A 671 -13.40 -15.49 -3.79
C ASP A 671 -14.86 -15.92 -3.55
N ALA A 672 -15.12 -16.44 -2.35
CA ALA A 672 -16.47 -16.83 -1.93
C ALA A 672 -17.42 -15.65 -1.78
N SER A 673 -16.90 -14.45 -1.43
CA SER A 673 -17.72 -13.27 -1.18
C SER A 673 -18.42 -12.75 -2.43
N VAL A 674 -17.79 -12.85 -3.59
CA VAL A 674 -18.39 -12.48 -4.88
C VAL A 674 -19.60 -13.35 -5.18
N ARG A 675 -19.50 -14.66 -4.94
CA ARG A 675 -20.60 -15.62 -5.15
C ARG A 675 -21.73 -15.41 -4.16
N TYR A 676 -21.38 -15.11 -2.92
CA TYR A 676 -22.37 -14.75 -1.90
C TYR A 676 -23.14 -13.48 -2.30
N MET A 677 -22.43 -12.42 -2.68
CA MET A 677 -23.05 -11.15 -3.11
C MET A 677 -23.96 -11.36 -4.34
N ARG A 678 -23.50 -12.15 -5.31
CA ARG A 678 -24.34 -12.53 -6.45
C ARG A 678 -25.60 -13.31 -6.03
N GLY A 679 -25.47 -14.26 -5.11
CA GLY A 679 -26.61 -14.99 -4.55
C GLY A 679 -27.62 -14.07 -3.89
N PHE A 680 -27.16 -13.16 -3.04
CA PHE A 680 -27.99 -12.15 -2.38
C PHE A 680 -28.76 -11.27 -3.41
N LEU A 681 -28.05 -10.81 -4.43
CA LEU A 681 -28.64 -9.97 -5.48
C LEU A 681 -29.72 -10.73 -6.29
N LEU A 682 -29.47 -11.99 -6.59
CA LEU A 682 -30.41 -12.86 -7.28
C LEU A 682 -31.69 -13.11 -6.45
N VAL A 683 -31.58 -13.20 -5.12
CA VAL A 683 -32.74 -13.25 -4.22
C VAL A 683 -33.58 -11.97 -4.35
N LYS A 684 -32.93 -10.79 -4.33
CA LYS A 684 -33.60 -9.50 -4.51
C LYS A 684 -34.30 -9.34 -5.86
N LEU A 685 -33.78 -10.01 -6.89
CA LEU A 685 -34.36 -10.06 -8.24
C LEU A 685 -35.38 -11.22 -8.43
N GLY A 686 -35.67 -12.01 -7.38
CA GLY A 686 -36.59 -13.13 -7.44
C GLY A 686 -36.07 -14.38 -8.19
N LYS A 687 -34.78 -14.41 -8.56
CA LYS A 687 -34.16 -15.53 -9.32
C LYS A 687 -33.62 -16.59 -8.34
N LEU A 688 -34.52 -17.22 -7.60
CA LEU A 688 -34.22 -18.05 -6.43
C LEU A 688 -33.38 -19.33 -6.77
N ASP A 689 -33.57 -19.95 -7.94
CA ASP A 689 -32.77 -21.12 -8.31
C ASP A 689 -31.30 -20.79 -8.59
N GLU A 690 -31.08 -19.70 -9.31
CA GLU A 690 -29.71 -19.18 -9.55
C GLU A 690 -29.05 -18.71 -8.25
N ALA A 691 -29.83 -18.09 -7.35
CA ALA A 691 -29.33 -17.65 -6.03
C ALA A 691 -28.85 -18.84 -5.20
N ARG A 692 -29.64 -19.92 -5.16
CA ARG A 692 -29.27 -21.16 -4.44
C ARG A 692 -27.96 -21.76 -4.97
N GLU A 693 -27.77 -21.80 -6.28
CA GLU A 693 -26.52 -22.28 -6.87
C GLU A 693 -25.31 -21.39 -6.52
N ALA A 694 -25.52 -20.08 -6.48
CA ALA A 694 -24.48 -19.15 -6.09
C ALA A 694 -24.09 -19.36 -4.61
N PHE A 695 -25.05 -19.52 -3.71
CA PHE A 695 -24.78 -19.82 -2.29
C PHE A 695 -24.12 -21.17 -2.08
N ILE A 696 -24.50 -22.21 -2.83
CA ILE A 696 -23.79 -23.51 -2.77
C ILE A 696 -22.32 -23.36 -3.13
N LYS A 697 -22.00 -22.56 -4.16
CA LYS A 697 -20.60 -22.28 -4.54
C LYS A 697 -19.86 -21.49 -3.45
N ALA A 698 -20.50 -20.48 -2.87
CA ALA A 698 -19.94 -19.70 -1.77
C ALA A 698 -19.62 -20.59 -0.55
N CYS A 699 -20.56 -21.44 -0.12
CA CYS A 699 -20.35 -22.39 0.98
C CYS A 699 -19.23 -23.40 0.72
N LYS A 700 -19.03 -23.82 -0.54
CA LYS A 700 -17.90 -24.70 -0.90
C LYS A 700 -16.54 -24.01 -0.80
N LEU A 701 -16.47 -22.75 -1.18
CA LEU A 701 -15.22 -21.96 -1.13
C LEU A 701 -14.88 -21.51 0.30
N ALA A 702 -15.88 -21.18 1.10
CA ALA A 702 -15.71 -20.76 2.49
C ALA A 702 -16.64 -21.56 3.43
N PRO A 703 -16.33 -22.83 3.72
CA PRO A 703 -17.23 -23.73 4.47
C PRO A 703 -17.41 -23.33 5.93
N ASN A 704 -16.60 -22.44 6.46
CA ASN A 704 -16.68 -21.96 7.85
C ASN A 704 -17.46 -20.65 8.00
N GLU A 705 -17.93 -20.05 6.92
CA GLU A 705 -18.72 -18.83 6.94
C GLU A 705 -20.19 -19.12 7.23
N TYR A 706 -20.63 -18.85 8.47
CA TYR A 706 -22.00 -19.10 8.96
C TYR A 706 -23.07 -18.45 8.08
N THR A 707 -22.89 -17.18 7.71
CA THR A 707 -23.85 -16.38 6.93
C THR A 707 -24.18 -17.01 5.57
N TYR A 708 -23.22 -17.68 4.92
CA TYR A 708 -23.45 -18.31 3.63
C TYR A 708 -24.37 -19.51 3.76
N TRP A 709 -24.20 -20.31 4.81
CA TRP A 709 -25.08 -21.43 5.13
C TRP A 709 -26.47 -20.98 5.56
N GLU A 710 -26.57 -19.86 6.27
CA GLU A 710 -27.86 -19.28 6.69
C GLU A 710 -28.70 -18.89 5.47
N TRP A 711 -28.10 -18.18 4.49
CA TRP A 711 -28.80 -17.84 3.25
C TRP A 711 -29.16 -19.06 2.42
N LEU A 712 -28.25 -20.04 2.31
CA LEU A 712 -28.54 -21.31 1.64
C LEU A 712 -29.70 -22.04 2.31
N ALA A 713 -29.70 -22.14 3.63
CA ALA A 713 -30.77 -22.78 4.40
C ALA A 713 -32.12 -22.08 4.17
N SER A 714 -32.14 -20.75 4.29
CA SER A 714 -33.34 -19.94 4.13
C SER A 714 -33.96 -20.12 2.74
N ILE A 715 -33.16 -20.02 1.67
CA ILE A 715 -33.67 -20.17 0.31
C ILE A 715 -34.15 -21.61 0.02
N CYS A 716 -33.48 -22.62 0.60
CA CYS A 716 -33.92 -24.00 0.51
C CYS A 716 -35.24 -24.25 1.24
N VAL A 717 -35.47 -23.60 2.38
CA VAL A 717 -36.76 -23.60 3.10
C VAL A 717 -37.85 -22.99 2.24
N ASP A 718 -37.63 -21.82 1.67
CA ASP A 718 -38.58 -21.10 0.81
C ASP A 718 -38.95 -21.92 -0.43
N GLN A 719 -38.00 -22.65 -1.01
CA GLN A 719 -38.17 -23.53 -2.15
C GLN A 719 -38.66 -24.95 -1.77
N LYS A 720 -38.93 -25.22 -0.48
CA LYS A 720 -39.34 -26.55 0.02
C LYS A 720 -38.34 -27.66 -0.32
N ARG A 721 -37.05 -27.32 -0.40
CA ARG A 721 -35.96 -28.28 -0.63
C ARG A 721 -35.41 -28.78 0.70
N TRP A 722 -36.24 -29.53 1.41
CA TRP A 722 -36.08 -29.89 2.80
C TRP A 722 -34.74 -30.58 3.14
N GLU A 723 -34.28 -31.49 2.31
CA GLU A 723 -33.00 -32.20 2.52
C GLU A 723 -31.81 -31.22 2.44
N GLN A 724 -31.78 -30.34 1.43
CA GLN A 724 -30.71 -29.37 1.29
C GLN A 724 -30.74 -28.34 2.41
N ALA A 725 -31.93 -27.90 2.83
CA ALA A 725 -32.09 -27.06 3.99
C ALA A 725 -31.56 -27.72 5.27
N ALA A 726 -31.88 -29.00 5.49
CA ALA A 726 -31.41 -29.74 6.65
C ALA A 726 -29.87 -29.87 6.72
N LEU A 727 -29.23 -30.11 5.56
CA LEU A 727 -27.75 -30.15 5.49
C LEU A 727 -27.10 -28.79 5.79
N ALA A 728 -27.65 -27.72 5.24
CA ALA A 728 -27.15 -26.38 5.54
C ALA A 728 -27.33 -26.02 7.01
N ILE A 729 -28.50 -26.33 7.61
CA ILE A 729 -28.80 -26.09 9.02
C ILE A 729 -27.88 -26.91 9.93
N GLN A 730 -27.58 -28.16 9.54
CA GLN A 730 -26.63 -28.99 10.30
C GLN A 730 -25.24 -28.31 10.34
N ARG A 731 -24.79 -27.75 9.24
CA ARG A 731 -23.53 -27.02 9.23
C ARG A 731 -23.57 -25.74 10.08
N MET A 732 -24.67 -24.98 10.01
CA MET A 732 -24.89 -23.81 10.88
C MET A 732 -24.80 -24.20 12.37
N SER A 733 -25.45 -25.31 12.78
CA SER A 733 -25.43 -25.78 14.20
C SER A 733 -24.03 -26.19 14.66
N GLN A 734 -23.16 -26.64 13.75
CA GLN A 734 -21.75 -26.95 14.05
C GLN A 734 -20.91 -25.68 14.22
N LEU A 735 -21.15 -24.68 13.35
CA LEU A 735 -20.40 -23.43 13.34
C LEU A 735 -20.77 -22.52 14.51
N GLN A 736 -22.08 -22.40 14.81
CA GLN A 736 -22.60 -21.57 15.91
C GLN A 736 -23.68 -22.32 16.69
N PRO A 737 -23.30 -23.19 17.62
CA PRO A 737 -24.26 -24.05 18.38
C PRO A 737 -25.29 -23.28 19.19
N GLN A 738 -24.97 -22.07 19.64
CA GLN A 738 -25.80 -21.25 20.52
C GLN A 738 -26.77 -20.33 19.76
N ASP A 739 -26.60 -20.18 18.44
CA ASP A 739 -27.47 -19.33 17.63
C ASP A 739 -28.89 -19.92 17.51
N GLU A 740 -29.93 -19.07 17.62
CA GLU A 740 -31.32 -19.48 17.57
C GLU A 740 -31.84 -19.58 16.13
N THR A 741 -31.16 -19.01 15.15
CA THR A 741 -31.61 -18.97 13.76
C THR A 741 -31.71 -20.36 13.14
N TRP A 742 -30.68 -21.18 13.32
CA TRP A 742 -30.72 -22.54 12.81
C TRP A 742 -31.80 -23.40 13.49
N LYS A 743 -32.10 -23.14 14.77
CA LYS A 743 -33.17 -23.84 15.50
C LYS A 743 -34.54 -23.52 14.92
N ARG A 744 -34.77 -22.22 14.62
CA ARG A 744 -36.00 -21.73 13.96
C ARG A 744 -36.16 -22.33 12.57
N LEU A 745 -35.10 -22.31 11.76
CA LEU A 745 -35.11 -22.89 10.40
C LEU A 745 -35.35 -24.42 10.45
N LEU A 746 -34.72 -25.14 11.39
CA LEU A 746 -34.93 -26.56 11.60
C LEU A 746 -36.39 -26.89 11.96
N PHE A 747 -37.01 -26.06 12.78
CA PHE A 747 -38.44 -26.21 13.12
C PHE A 747 -39.33 -26.07 11.86
N GLN A 748 -39.06 -25.07 11.01
CA GLN A 748 -39.76 -24.87 9.75
C GLN A 748 -39.61 -26.09 8.80
N VAL A 749 -38.38 -26.62 8.69
CA VAL A 749 -38.10 -27.80 7.89
C VAL A 749 -38.90 -29.02 8.41
N LYS A 750 -38.91 -29.25 9.73
CA LYS A 750 -39.69 -30.37 10.32
C LYS A 750 -41.19 -30.25 10.01
N GLN A 751 -41.77 -29.05 10.23
CA GLN A 751 -43.18 -28.82 9.90
C GLN A 751 -43.48 -29.01 8.43
N GLY A 752 -42.60 -28.56 7.52
CA GLY A 752 -42.76 -28.70 6.08
C GLY A 752 -42.73 -30.18 5.64
N VAL A 753 -41.77 -30.96 6.15
CA VAL A 753 -41.64 -32.38 5.87
C VAL A 753 -42.84 -33.16 6.41
N GLU A 754 -43.31 -32.87 7.65
CA GLU A 754 -44.50 -33.51 8.21
C GLU A 754 -45.76 -33.18 7.40
N ALA A 755 -45.94 -31.96 6.95
CA ALA A 755 -47.06 -31.55 6.10
C ALA A 755 -47.11 -32.28 4.73
N GLU A 756 -45.96 -32.69 4.23
CA GLU A 756 -45.80 -33.49 3.01
C GLU A 756 -45.84 -35.00 3.28
N GLY A 757 -46.11 -35.42 4.53
CA GLY A 757 -46.23 -36.85 4.92
C GLY A 757 -44.89 -37.58 5.02
N GLY A 758 -43.80 -36.82 5.09
CA GLY A 758 -42.44 -37.33 5.20
C GLY A 758 -41.91 -37.40 6.63
N THR A 759 -40.78 -38.07 6.80
CA THR A 759 -39.98 -38.02 8.04
C THR A 759 -38.58 -37.55 7.71
N LEU A 760 -38.10 -36.51 8.42
CA LEU A 760 -36.75 -35.97 8.24
C LEU A 760 -35.73 -36.95 8.85
N SER A 761 -34.93 -37.59 8.01
CA SER A 761 -33.79 -38.41 8.42
C SER A 761 -32.52 -37.57 8.35
N LEU A 762 -32.13 -36.92 9.46
CA LEU A 762 -30.80 -36.33 9.59
C LEU A 762 -29.80 -37.46 9.76
N GLN A 763 -28.99 -37.76 8.77
CA GLN A 763 -27.85 -38.65 8.93
C GLN A 763 -26.91 -38.07 9.96
N ARG A 764 -26.66 -38.83 11.02
CA ARG A 764 -25.60 -38.47 11.99
C ARG A 764 -24.29 -38.47 11.20
N PRO A 765 -23.44 -37.43 11.30
CA PRO A 765 -22.10 -37.49 10.69
C PRO A 765 -21.40 -38.76 11.18
N PRO A 766 -20.64 -39.46 10.34
CA PRO A 766 -19.77 -40.52 10.80
C PRO A 766 -18.93 -39.96 11.91
N ALA A 767 -18.89 -40.63 13.06
CA ALA A 767 -17.95 -40.27 14.12
C ALA A 767 -16.55 -40.26 13.48
N GLU A 768 -15.80 -39.21 13.73
CA GLU A 768 -14.39 -39.17 13.37
C GLU A 768 -13.71 -40.40 14.01
N THR A 769 -13.55 -41.44 13.25
CA THR A 769 -12.64 -42.51 13.58
C THR A 769 -11.25 -41.95 13.42
N SER A 770 -10.56 -41.83 14.52
CA SER A 770 -9.12 -41.65 14.55
C SER A 770 -8.47 -42.88 13.92
N GLU A 771 -8.46 -42.96 12.62
CA GLU A 771 -7.59 -43.85 11.86
C GLU A 771 -6.32 -43.08 11.50
N THR A 772 -5.26 -43.46 12.19
CA THR A 772 -3.89 -43.23 11.71
C THR A 772 -3.79 -43.72 10.27
N PRO A 773 -3.21 -42.95 9.35
CA PRO A 773 -3.04 -43.41 7.98
C PRO A 773 -1.95 -44.48 8.00
N ASP A 774 -2.40 -45.74 7.87
CA ASP A 774 -1.57 -46.85 7.43
C ASP A 774 -1.27 -46.69 5.95
N GLY A 775 0.00 -46.93 5.58
CA GLY A 775 0.55 -46.62 4.26
C GLY A 775 -0.17 -47.41 3.14
N GLY A 776 -0.94 -46.68 2.35
CA GLY A 776 -1.55 -47.13 1.11
C GLY A 776 -1.21 -46.16 -0.01
N GLU A 777 -0.45 -46.63 -1.01
CA GLU A 777 -0.07 -45.92 -2.23
C GLU A 777 -1.29 -45.25 -2.87
N ALA A 778 -1.21 -43.90 -3.00
CA ALA A 778 -2.13 -43.15 -3.86
C ALA A 778 -1.80 -43.39 -5.33
N PRO A 779 -2.81 -43.53 -6.22
CA PRO A 779 -2.54 -43.65 -7.65
C PRO A 779 -1.92 -42.33 -8.16
N ALA A 780 -0.82 -42.45 -8.87
CA ALA A 780 -0.10 -41.35 -9.50
C ALA A 780 -1.03 -40.61 -10.48
N GLU A 781 -1.40 -39.37 -10.17
CA GLU A 781 -1.88 -38.42 -11.17
C GLU A 781 -0.72 -38.11 -12.12
N LYS A 782 -0.96 -38.25 -13.39
CA LYS A 782 -0.01 -37.88 -14.44
C LYS A 782 0.24 -36.37 -14.40
N PRO A 783 1.48 -35.94 -14.47
CA PRO A 783 1.80 -34.52 -14.62
C PRO A 783 1.22 -34.01 -15.95
N THR A 784 0.50 -32.91 -15.90
CA THR A 784 0.20 -32.11 -17.07
C THR A 784 1.51 -31.61 -17.65
N GLU A 785 1.74 -31.89 -18.92
CA GLU A 785 2.90 -31.47 -19.68
C GLU A 785 3.07 -29.93 -19.62
N SER A 786 4.09 -29.48 -18.93
CA SER A 786 4.63 -28.14 -19.08
C SER A 786 5.27 -28.05 -20.46
N SER A 787 4.91 -27.02 -21.22
CA SER A 787 5.54 -26.66 -22.49
C SER A 787 7.07 -26.59 -22.34
N PRO A 788 7.83 -27.02 -23.35
CA PRO A 788 9.28 -27.08 -23.25
C PRO A 788 9.88 -25.69 -23.26
N ALA A 789 10.73 -25.44 -22.28
CA ALA A 789 11.64 -24.30 -22.25
C ALA A 789 12.55 -24.37 -23.50
N MET A 790 12.69 -23.27 -24.21
CA MET A 790 13.65 -23.12 -25.28
C MET A 790 15.08 -23.26 -24.73
N PRO A 791 15.99 -23.93 -25.45
CA PRO A 791 17.36 -24.13 -25.02
C PRO A 791 18.11 -22.80 -25.04
N VAL A 792 18.70 -22.45 -23.90
CA VAL A 792 19.70 -21.39 -23.79
C VAL A 792 20.97 -21.92 -24.50
N GLU A 793 21.32 -21.31 -25.63
CA GLU A 793 22.62 -21.54 -26.27
C GLU A 793 23.73 -20.96 -25.39
N ASP A 794 24.71 -21.80 -25.09
CA ASP A 794 25.95 -21.50 -24.40
C ASP A 794 26.87 -20.66 -25.28
N PRO A 795 27.27 -19.41 -24.92
CA PRO A 795 28.21 -18.63 -25.71
C PRO A 795 29.66 -18.87 -25.29
N THR A 796 30.14 -20.11 -25.38
CA THR A 796 31.56 -20.42 -25.23
C THR A 796 32.07 -21.19 -26.41
N SER A 797 32.30 -20.50 -27.54
CA SER A 797 33.34 -20.88 -28.51
C SER A 797 33.48 -19.80 -29.58
N GLN A 798 34.32 -18.82 -29.36
CA GLN A 798 35.18 -18.17 -30.32
C GLN A 798 35.86 -16.95 -29.68
N ALA A 799 36.97 -17.14 -29.06
CA ALA A 799 37.94 -16.09 -28.77
C ALA A 799 39.31 -16.56 -29.28
N ALA A 800 39.67 -16.01 -30.40
CA ALA A 800 41.03 -16.02 -30.86
C ALA A 800 41.50 -14.59 -31.07
N ASP A 801 42.56 -14.24 -30.35
CA ASP A 801 43.54 -13.18 -30.64
C ASP A 801 43.07 -11.74 -30.94
N ALA A 802 43.13 -10.87 -29.89
CA ALA A 802 43.64 -9.53 -30.01
C ALA A 802 44.00 -8.98 -28.63
N SER A 803 45.29 -8.84 -28.36
CA SER A 803 45.82 -8.14 -27.19
C SER A 803 45.47 -6.64 -27.30
N PRO A 804 44.98 -6.00 -26.26
CA PRO A 804 44.89 -4.53 -26.22
C PRO A 804 46.18 -3.95 -25.63
N GLU A 805 46.73 -2.97 -26.35
CA GLU A 805 47.78 -2.05 -25.91
C GLU A 805 47.32 -1.29 -24.66
N GLN A 806 48.23 -1.21 -23.69
CA GLN A 806 48.04 -0.34 -22.49
C GLN A 806 48.15 1.14 -22.87
N PRO A 807 47.29 2.03 -22.41
CA PRO A 807 47.61 3.44 -22.45
C PRO A 807 48.48 3.86 -21.28
N ALA A 808 49.46 4.69 -21.61
CA ALA A 808 50.50 5.23 -20.76
C ALA A 808 49.92 6.13 -19.64
N ASP A 809 50.53 5.99 -18.47
CA ASP A 809 50.36 6.81 -17.25
C ASP A 809 50.71 8.31 -17.54
N PRO A 810 49.90 9.28 -17.13
CA PRO A 810 50.33 10.68 -17.09
C PRO A 810 51.00 11.00 -15.75
N THR A 811 52.24 11.40 -15.80
CA THR A 811 53.03 12.01 -14.73
C THR A 811 52.38 13.24 -14.14
N PRO A 812 52.42 13.49 -12.82
CA PRO A 812 51.92 14.70 -12.18
C PRO A 812 52.84 15.89 -12.38
N PRO A 813 52.34 17.11 -12.53
CA PRO A 813 53.16 18.30 -12.51
C PRO A 813 53.64 18.66 -11.11
N ALA A 814 54.88 19.08 -11.02
CA ALA A 814 55.53 19.62 -9.84
C ALA A 814 55.10 21.07 -9.59
N GLU A 815 55.05 21.44 -8.27
CA GLU A 815 54.90 22.69 -7.54
C GLU A 815 53.48 23.07 -7.10
#